data_4f25d39e9472f0b4519fa68a573ee88b
#
_entry.id   4f25d39e9472f0b4519fa68a573ee88b
#
_cell.length_a   1.000
_cell.length_b   1.000
_cell.length_c   1.000
_cell.angle_alpha   90.00
_cell.angle_beta   90.00
_cell.angle_gamma   90.00
#
_symmetry.space_group_name_H-M   'P 1'
#
loop_
_entity.id
_entity.type
_entity.pdbx_description
1 polymer ?
#
loop_
_entity_poly.entity_id
_entity_poly.type
_entity_poly.pdbx_seq_one_letter_code
_entity_poly.pdbx_strand_id
1 'polypeptide(L)'
;MTENHDAIVTDAKSEEGSGGCPVAHDRALHPTQGGGNRQWWPERLNLKILAKNPAVANPLDEDFDYAEAFKALDLAAVKRDIAEVLTTSQDWWPADFGNYGPLMIRMAWHSAGTYRISDGRGGAGAGQQRFAPLNSWPDNGNLDKARRLLWPVKKKYGQSISWADLLVLTGNVALETMGFETFGFGGGRADVWEAEEDVYWGPETTWLDDRRYTGDRELENPLGAVQMGLIYVNPEGPNGNPDPIAAARDIRETFRRMAMNDEETVALIAGGHTFGKTHGAGPADHVGADPEAASLEEQGLGWKSTYGTGKGGDAITSGLEVTWTATPTRWSNGFFKNLFEYEYELERSPAGAHQWVAKNAPEIIPDAHDPSKKHRPRMLTTDLSLRFDPIYEPISRRFYENPEEFADAFARAWYKLTHRDMGPKSLYLGPEVPEGTLLWQDPLPEREGELIDDADIATLKTKLLESGLSVSQLVTTAWASASTFRASDKRGGANGARIRLAPQRGWEVNDPDQLAQVLRTLENVQQEFNASAGAKKVSLADLIVLGGAAAVEKAAKEAGFEIRVPFTPGRVDATEEHTDVESFEALEPTADGFRNYLGKGNRLPAEYLLLDKANLLNLSAPEMTVLVGGLRVLGANHQQSQLGVLTTTPGVLTNDFFVNLLDMGTAWKAVSEDQTTFEGRDAVTGEVKWAGSRADLVFGSNSELRALAEVYASDDAKEKFVTDFVAAWHKVMDADRFDLA
;
A
#
# COMPACT_ATOMS: atom_id res chain seq x y z
N MET A 1 -3.73 -60.02 3.86
CA MET A 1 -5.03 -59.57 3.32
C MET A 1 -4.76 -58.23 2.69
N THR A 2 -4.75 -58.28 1.39
CA THR A 2 -4.50 -57.14 0.50
C THR A 2 -5.83 -56.42 0.25
N GLU A 3 -5.93 -55.16 0.58
CA GLU A 3 -7.03 -54.33 0.06
C GLU A 3 -6.48 -53.27 -0.88
N ASN A 4 -6.97 -53.34 -2.10
CA ASN A 4 -6.73 -52.44 -3.19
C ASN A 4 -7.39 -51.07 -2.91
N HIS A 5 -6.65 -50.02 -3.09
CA HIS A 5 -7.22 -48.70 -3.32
C HIS A 5 -7.34 -48.43 -4.83
N ASP A 6 -8.53 -48.69 -5.36
CA ASP A 6 -8.90 -48.27 -6.71
C ASP A 6 -9.11 -46.74 -6.69
N ALA A 7 -8.28 -46.03 -7.44
CA ALA A 7 -8.48 -44.63 -7.71
C ALA A 7 -9.68 -44.45 -8.65
N ILE A 8 -10.71 -43.73 -8.21
CA ILE A 8 -11.86 -43.37 -9.02
C ILE A 8 -11.44 -42.26 -9.96
N VAL A 9 -11.23 -42.59 -11.22
CA VAL A 9 -11.14 -41.62 -12.32
C VAL A 9 -12.57 -41.28 -12.74
N THR A 10 -13.04 -40.11 -12.40
CA THR A 10 -14.32 -39.59 -12.95
C THR A 10 -14.09 -38.95 -14.31
N ASP A 11 -14.53 -39.62 -15.36
CA ASP A 11 -14.66 -39.04 -16.69
C ASP A 11 -15.67 -37.89 -16.70
N ALA A 12 -15.18 -36.65 -16.83
CA ALA A 12 -16.01 -35.50 -17.15
C ALA A 12 -16.29 -35.49 -18.63
N LYS A 13 -17.52 -35.83 -19.02
CA LYS A 13 -18.01 -35.65 -20.40
C LYS A 13 -18.08 -34.14 -20.69
N SER A 14 -17.33 -33.72 -21.70
CA SER A 14 -17.43 -32.39 -22.28
C SER A 14 -18.70 -32.29 -23.15
N GLU A 15 -19.55 -31.31 -22.83
CA GLU A 15 -20.59 -30.86 -23.76
C GLU A 15 -19.95 -29.99 -24.87
N GLU A 16 -20.19 -30.39 -26.11
CA GLU A 16 -19.75 -29.64 -27.31
C GLU A 16 -20.56 -28.35 -27.45
N GLY A 17 -19.94 -27.20 -27.23
CA GLY A 17 -20.39 -25.87 -27.60
C GLY A 17 -19.53 -25.33 -28.75
N SER A 18 -20.11 -25.11 -29.89
CA SER A 18 -19.47 -24.70 -31.15
C SER A 18 -18.90 -23.31 -31.11
N GLY A 19 -17.61 -23.13 -31.48
CA GLY A 19 -17.00 -21.84 -31.81
C GLY A 19 -15.61 -21.61 -31.25
N GLY A 20 -14.77 -22.61 -31.12
CA GLY A 20 -13.39 -22.48 -30.65
C GLY A 20 -12.37 -22.53 -31.80
N CYS A 21 -11.37 -21.70 -31.69
CA CYS A 21 -10.15 -21.74 -32.50
C CYS A 21 -9.57 -23.17 -32.52
N PRO A 22 -9.07 -23.69 -33.64
CA PRO A 22 -8.75 -25.12 -33.84
C PRO A 22 -7.36 -25.50 -33.28
N VAL A 23 -6.94 -25.04 -32.12
CA VAL A 23 -5.72 -25.52 -31.46
C VAL A 23 -5.93 -25.60 -29.93
N ALA A 24 -6.86 -26.43 -29.50
CA ALA A 24 -6.83 -26.96 -28.15
C ALA A 24 -5.96 -28.23 -28.19
N HIS A 25 -4.64 -28.08 -28.21
CA HIS A 25 -3.79 -29.15 -27.81
C HIS A 25 -3.91 -29.29 -26.29
N ASP A 26 -4.09 -30.50 -25.76
CA ASP A 26 -3.77 -30.84 -24.40
C ASP A 26 -2.31 -30.39 -24.16
N ARG A 27 -2.12 -29.19 -23.65
CA ARG A 27 -0.78 -28.65 -23.36
C ARG A 27 -0.23 -29.48 -22.20
N ALA A 28 0.83 -30.24 -22.47
CA ALA A 28 1.59 -30.88 -21.43
C ALA A 28 2.01 -29.80 -20.42
N LEU A 29 1.63 -29.94 -19.15
CA LEU A 29 2.01 -29.01 -18.11
C LEU A 29 3.53 -29.01 -17.99
N HIS A 30 4.12 -27.82 -17.97
CA HIS A 30 5.55 -27.61 -17.90
C HIS A 30 5.86 -26.54 -16.83
N PRO A 31 6.99 -26.61 -16.12
CA PRO A 31 7.36 -25.62 -15.10
C PRO A 31 7.29 -24.15 -15.57
N THR A 32 7.43 -23.90 -16.87
CA THR A 32 7.33 -22.54 -17.45
C THR A 32 5.90 -21.99 -17.52
N GLN A 33 4.89 -22.81 -17.24
CA GLN A 33 3.46 -22.40 -17.30
C GLN A 33 2.92 -21.94 -15.94
N GLY A 34 3.77 -21.83 -14.94
CA GLY A 34 3.35 -21.64 -13.55
C GLY A 34 2.72 -22.91 -12.97
N GLY A 35 2.13 -22.82 -11.82
CA GLY A 35 1.64 -23.96 -11.04
C GLY A 35 2.59 -24.27 -9.85
N GLY A 36 2.52 -25.42 -9.31
CA GLY A 36 3.37 -25.86 -8.22
C GLY A 36 2.57 -26.16 -6.94
N ASN A 37 3.23 -26.06 -5.81
CA ASN A 37 2.68 -26.50 -4.52
C ASN A 37 1.34 -25.87 -4.13
N ARG A 38 1.04 -24.65 -4.59
CA ARG A 38 -0.22 -23.97 -4.34
C ARG A 38 -1.44 -24.68 -4.89
N GLN A 39 -1.29 -25.50 -5.92
CA GLN A 39 -2.39 -26.32 -6.46
C GLN A 39 -2.79 -27.45 -5.50
N TRP A 40 -1.81 -27.97 -4.73
CA TRP A 40 -2.02 -29.05 -3.74
C TRP A 40 -2.44 -28.48 -2.39
N TRP A 41 -1.84 -27.34 -1.99
CA TRP A 41 -2.08 -26.67 -0.71
C TRP A 41 -2.33 -25.18 -0.94
N PRO A 42 -3.55 -24.76 -1.35
CA PRO A 42 -3.86 -23.38 -1.68
C PRO A 42 -3.72 -22.41 -0.49
N GLU A 43 -3.91 -22.92 0.74
CA GLU A 43 -3.80 -22.17 2.00
C GLU A 43 -2.39 -22.16 2.58
N ARG A 44 -1.37 -22.61 1.85
CA ARG A 44 0.00 -22.53 2.31
C ARG A 44 0.49 -21.08 2.36
N LEU A 45 1.27 -20.73 3.42
CA LEU A 45 1.91 -19.42 3.54
C LEU A 45 2.71 -19.04 2.28
N ASN A 46 2.51 -17.84 1.78
CA ASN A 46 3.24 -17.32 0.64
C ASN A 46 4.50 -16.57 1.08
N LEU A 47 5.56 -17.29 1.42
CA LEU A 47 6.83 -16.70 1.87
C LEU A 47 7.54 -15.88 0.77
N LYS A 48 7.11 -15.98 -0.49
CA LYS A 48 7.70 -15.19 -1.59
C LYS A 48 7.48 -13.68 -1.42
N ILE A 49 6.44 -13.26 -0.70
CA ILE A 49 6.22 -11.85 -0.41
C ILE A 49 7.35 -11.22 0.44
N LEU A 50 8.17 -12.05 1.13
CA LEU A 50 9.36 -11.60 1.85
C LEU A 50 10.64 -11.57 0.99
N ALA A 51 10.54 -11.91 -0.29
CA ALA A 51 11.63 -11.85 -1.27
C ALA A 51 11.25 -10.98 -2.47
N LYS A 52 10.46 -9.93 -2.23
CA LYS A 52 9.95 -8.98 -3.22
C LYS A 52 11.10 -8.17 -3.83
N ASN A 53 11.02 -7.94 -5.15
CA ASN A 53 11.98 -7.16 -5.92
C ASN A 53 13.44 -7.57 -5.65
N PRO A 54 13.81 -8.84 -5.82
CA PRO A 54 15.16 -9.29 -5.51
C PRO A 54 16.19 -8.61 -6.43
N ALA A 55 17.35 -8.29 -5.88
CA ALA A 55 18.42 -7.59 -6.64
C ALA A 55 18.78 -8.28 -7.97
N VAL A 56 18.71 -9.63 -8.03
CA VAL A 56 18.98 -10.41 -9.25
C VAL A 56 17.95 -10.15 -10.37
N ALA A 57 16.76 -9.65 -10.07
CA ALA A 57 15.74 -9.30 -11.04
C ALA A 57 15.84 -7.83 -11.51
N ASN A 58 16.66 -7.01 -10.87
CA ASN A 58 16.90 -5.64 -11.29
C ASN A 58 17.81 -5.63 -12.53
N PRO A 59 17.35 -5.08 -13.69
CA PRO A 59 18.17 -5.03 -14.90
C PRO A 59 19.17 -3.87 -14.94
N LEU A 60 19.14 -2.98 -13.93
CA LEU A 60 20.04 -1.83 -13.85
C LEU A 60 21.34 -2.21 -13.14
N ASP A 61 22.40 -1.42 -13.38
CA ASP A 61 23.68 -1.63 -12.73
C ASP A 61 23.57 -1.51 -11.21
N GLU A 62 24.41 -2.24 -10.46
CA GLU A 62 24.36 -2.28 -8.98
C GLU A 62 24.61 -0.91 -8.35
N ASP A 63 25.35 -0.03 -9.02
CA ASP A 63 25.67 1.33 -8.59
C ASP A 63 24.71 2.39 -9.14
N PHE A 64 23.63 1.98 -9.83
CA PHE A 64 22.64 2.93 -10.33
C PHE A 64 21.82 3.53 -9.20
N ASP A 65 21.91 4.87 -9.07
CA ASP A 65 21.13 5.66 -8.14
C ASP A 65 20.07 6.49 -8.90
N TYR A 66 18.80 6.11 -8.69
CA TYR A 66 17.69 6.81 -9.32
C TYR A 66 17.54 8.26 -8.84
N ALA A 67 17.81 8.53 -7.57
CA ALA A 67 17.70 9.88 -7.03
C ALA A 67 18.71 10.83 -7.69
N GLU A 68 19.94 10.38 -7.89
CA GLU A 68 20.97 11.15 -8.58
C GLU A 68 20.65 11.31 -10.07
N ALA A 69 20.14 10.26 -10.72
CA ALA A 69 19.72 10.30 -12.12
C ALA A 69 18.56 11.31 -12.32
N PHE A 70 17.58 11.32 -11.42
CA PHE A 70 16.45 12.25 -11.46
C PHE A 70 16.87 13.70 -11.17
N LYS A 71 17.77 13.93 -10.21
CA LYS A 71 18.29 15.28 -9.90
C LYS A 71 19.04 15.91 -11.07
N ALA A 72 19.66 15.10 -11.92
CA ALA A 72 20.35 15.55 -13.13
C ALA A 72 19.41 15.83 -14.32
N LEU A 73 18.12 15.50 -14.22
CA LEU A 73 17.13 15.61 -15.28
C LEU A 73 16.69 17.08 -15.50
N ASP A 74 16.65 17.52 -16.76
CA ASP A 74 15.92 18.76 -17.13
C ASP A 74 14.40 18.49 -17.13
N LEU A 75 13.78 18.65 -15.96
CA LEU A 75 12.35 18.43 -15.77
C LEU A 75 11.50 19.32 -16.70
N ALA A 76 11.94 20.54 -16.96
CA ALA A 76 11.24 21.44 -17.86
C ALA A 76 11.25 20.94 -19.31
N ALA A 77 12.34 20.31 -19.75
CA ALA A 77 12.40 19.65 -21.06
C ALA A 77 11.45 18.46 -21.14
N VAL A 78 11.41 17.62 -20.10
CA VAL A 78 10.46 16.49 -20.03
C VAL A 78 9.02 17.00 -20.14
N LYS A 79 8.67 18.05 -19.38
CA LYS A 79 7.30 18.64 -19.41
C LYS A 79 6.95 19.17 -20.81
N ARG A 80 7.88 19.80 -21.52
CA ARG A 80 7.66 20.24 -22.91
C ARG A 80 7.40 19.06 -23.86
N ASP A 81 8.16 17.98 -23.75
CA ASP A 81 7.96 16.80 -24.59
C ASP A 81 6.64 16.09 -24.28
N ILE A 82 6.25 16.04 -23.02
CA ILE A 82 4.93 15.53 -22.62
C ILE A 82 3.82 16.42 -23.23
N ALA A 83 3.93 17.74 -23.12
CA ALA A 83 2.93 18.68 -23.67
C ALA A 83 2.79 18.51 -25.21
N GLU A 84 3.88 18.22 -25.93
CA GLU A 84 3.83 17.89 -27.35
C GLU A 84 3.05 16.61 -27.62
N VAL A 85 3.29 15.55 -26.82
CA VAL A 85 2.50 14.29 -26.93
C VAL A 85 1.02 14.56 -26.69
N LEU A 86 0.66 15.37 -25.67
CA LEU A 86 -0.72 15.64 -25.30
C LEU A 86 -1.52 16.31 -26.43
N THR A 87 -0.86 17.14 -27.22
CA THR A 87 -1.48 17.95 -28.27
C THR A 87 -1.29 17.42 -29.68
N THR A 88 -0.62 16.28 -29.85
CA THR A 88 -0.33 15.65 -31.15
C THR A 88 -1.11 14.35 -31.32
N SER A 89 -2.34 14.45 -31.82
CA SER A 89 -3.20 13.29 -32.05
C SER A 89 -2.58 12.29 -33.03
N GLN A 90 -2.66 11.00 -32.71
CA GLN A 90 -2.14 9.89 -33.52
C GLN A 90 -3.29 9.15 -34.22
N ASP A 91 -3.12 8.82 -35.50
CA ASP A 91 -4.11 8.09 -36.28
C ASP A 91 -4.45 6.69 -35.73
N TRP A 92 -3.47 6.05 -35.08
CA TRP A 92 -3.68 4.74 -34.49
C TRP A 92 -4.54 4.78 -33.21
N TRP A 93 -4.57 5.92 -32.49
CA TRP A 93 -5.42 6.19 -31.32
C TRP A 93 -5.76 7.69 -31.28
N PRO A 94 -6.82 8.16 -31.98
CA PRO A 94 -7.16 9.57 -32.06
C PRO A 94 -7.52 10.17 -30.71
N ALA A 95 -7.04 11.38 -30.45
CA ALA A 95 -7.34 12.11 -29.21
C ALA A 95 -8.76 12.67 -29.21
N ASP A 96 -9.48 12.48 -28.12
CA ASP A 96 -10.75 13.15 -27.87
C ASP A 96 -10.54 14.66 -27.83
N PHE A 97 -11.39 15.41 -28.51
CA PHE A 97 -11.29 16.88 -28.60
C PHE A 97 -9.91 17.38 -29.07
N GLY A 98 -9.11 16.51 -29.72
CA GLY A 98 -7.76 16.81 -30.19
C GLY A 98 -6.70 16.90 -29.09
N ASN A 99 -6.97 16.42 -27.86
CA ASN A 99 -6.06 16.52 -26.73
C ASN A 99 -6.10 15.27 -25.86
N TYR A 100 -4.95 14.64 -25.60
CA TYR A 100 -4.83 13.47 -24.72
C TYR A 100 -4.82 13.81 -23.21
N GLY A 101 -4.83 15.10 -22.83
CA GLY A 101 -4.77 15.51 -21.44
C GLY A 101 -5.76 14.76 -20.54
N PRO A 102 -7.06 14.68 -20.88
CA PRO A 102 -8.03 13.93 -20.07
C PRO A 102 -7.68 12.45 -19.90
N LEU A 103 -7.21 11.79 -20.95
CA LEU A 103 -6.76 10.38 -20.90
C LEU A 103 -5.56 10.22 -19.95
N MET A 104 -4.63 11.19 -19.95
CA MET A 104 -3.43 11.13 -19.11
C MET A 104 -3.74 11.49 -17.65
N ILE A 105 -4.68 12.39 -17.38
CA ILE A 105 -5.20 12.63 -16.03
C ILE A 105 -5.78 11.32 -15.46
N ARG A 106 -6.62 10.63 -16.23
CA ARG A 106 -7.17 9.33 -15.84
C ARG A 106 -6.07 8.30 -15.59
N MET A 107 -5.04 8.24 -16.42
CA MET A 107 -3.90 7.34 -16.23
C MET A 107 -3.16 7.63 -14.92
N ALA A 108 -2.85 8.88 -14.61
CA ALA A 108 -2.18 9.27 -13.37
C ALA A 108 -3.04 8.98 -12.15
N TRP A 109 -4.35 9.30 -12.21
CA TRP A 109 -5.31 8.98 -11.16
C TRP A 109 -5.36 7.47 -10.90
N HIS A 110 -5.47 6.66 -11.95
CA HIS A 110 -5.55 5.20 -11.85
C HIS A 110 -4.21 4.55 -11.44
N SER A 111 -3.08 5.24 -11.60
CA SER A 111 -1.81 4.82 -11.00
C SER A 111 -1.80 5.02 -9.49
N ALA A 112 -2.39 6.12 -9.00
CA ALA A 112 -2.38 6.51 -7.60
C ALA A 112 -3.57 5.98 -6.79
N GLY A 113 -4.74 5.79 -7.43
CA GLY A 113 -6.00 5.47 -6.78
C GLY A 113 -6.10 4.05 -6.21
N THR A 114 -5.12 3.20 -6.43
CA THR A 114 -5.02 1.87 -5.84
C THR A 114 -4.50 1.87 -4.40
N TYR A 115 -4.01 2.99 -3.90
CA TYR A 115 -3.52 3.12 -2.52
C TYR A 115 -4.59 2.80 -1.48
N ARG A 116 -4.21 2.12 -0.42
CA ARG A 116 -5.05 1.75 0.73
C ARG A 116 -4.41 2.20 2.02
N ILE A 117 -5.11 3.03 2.80
CA ILE A 117 -4.59 3.53 4.07
C ILE A 117 -4.39 2.44 5.12
N SER A 118 -5.17 1.35 5.07
CA SER A 118 -5.14 0.27 6.05
C SER A 118 -3.81 -0.47 6.11
N ASP A 119 -3.13 -0.65 4.97
CA ASP A 119 -1.84 -1.34 4.88
C ASP A 119 -0.78 -0.57 4.06
N GLY A 120 -1.12 0.61 3.54
CA GLY A 120 -0.22 1.45 2.76
C GLY A 120 0.17 0.88 1.39
N ARG A 121 -0.42 -0.24 0.97
CA ARG A 121 -0.14 -0.87 -0.32
C ARG A 121 -0.91 -0.21 -1.45
N GLY A 122 -0.52 -0.51 -2.68
CA GLY A 122 -1.01 0.16 -3.87
C GLY A 122 -0.35 1.51 -4.08
N GLY A 123 -0.97 2.38 -4.89
CA GLY A 123 -0.48 3.71 -5.17
C GLY A 123 0.44 3.82 -6.38
N ALA A 124 1.02 5.00 -6.56
CA ALA A 124 1.84 5.34 -7.72
C ALA A 124 3.32 5.01 -7.57
N GLY A 125 3.76 4.60 -6.36
CA GLY A 125 5.15 4.59 -5.92
C GLY A 125 6.12 3.70 -6.73
N ALA A 126 5.60 2.68 -7.45
CA ALA A 126 6.41 1.69 -8.15
C ALA A 126 6.03 1.49 -9.62
N GLY A 127 5.10 2.27 -10.16
CA GLY A 127 4.63 2.16 -11.54
C GLY A 127 3.88 0.85 -11.85
N GLN A 128 3.20 0.29 -10.88
CA GLN A 128 2.54 -1.02 -10.94
C GLN A 128 1.41 -1.13 -11.97
N GLN A 129 0.86 -0.01 -12.45
CA GLN A 129 -0.12 -0.01 -13.54
C GLN A 129 0.38 -0.70 -14.83
N ARG A 130 1.72 -0.90 -14.96
CA ARG A 130 2.32 -1.63 -16.09
C ARG A 130 2.12 -3.13 -16.02
N PHE A 131 1.83 -3.69 -14.85
CA PHE A 131 1.83 -5.11 -14.55
C PHE A 131 0.44 -5.66 -14.23
N ALA A 132 0.30 -6.98 -14.38
CA ALA A 132 -0.88 -7.69 -13.92
C ALA A 132 -1.05 -7.55 -12.38
N PRO A 133 -2.28 -7.50 -11.86
CA PRO A 133 -3.54 -7.50 -12.60
C PRO A 133 -3.97 -6.09 -13.07
N LEU A 134 -3.29 -5.04 -12.63
CA LEU A 134 -3.71 -3.64 -12.81
C LEU A 134 -3.77 -3.23 -14.28
N ASN A 135 -2.83 -3.69 -15.10
CA ASN A 135 -2.82 -3.38 -16.54
C ASN A 135 -4.03 -3.94 -17.29
N SER A 136 -4.76 -4.89 -16.69
CA SER A 136 -5.88 -5.60 -17.30
C SER A 136 -7.22 -5.41 -16.58
N TRP A 137 -7.26 -4.58 -15.55
CA TRP A 137 -8.54 -4.24 -14.91
C TRP A 137 -9.48 -3.52 -15.86
N PRO A 138 -10.80 -3.82 -15.84
CA PRO A 138 -11.80 -3.13 -16.67
C PRO A 138 -11.76 -1.61 -16.50
N ASP A 139 -11.55 -1.13 -15.28
CA ASP A 139 -11.44 0.29 -14.99
C ASP A 139 -10.18 0.95 -15.59
N ASN A 140 -9.18 0.15 -15.96
CA ASN A 140 -7.99 0.57 -16.69
C ASN A 140 -8.10 0.40 -18.22
N GLY A 141 -9.31 0.14 -18.72
CA GLY A 141 -9.57 -0.01 -20.14
C GLY A 141 -8.96 1.13 -20.98
N ASN A 142 -8.20 0.77 -22.00
CA ASN A 142 -7.48 1.66 -22.90
C ASN A 142 -6.35 2.52 -22.29
N LEU A 143 -5.95 2.33 -21.03
CA LEU A 143 -4.76 2.98 -20.44
C LEU A 143 -3.43 2.37 -20.94
N ASP A 144 -3.44 1.19 -21.50
CA ASP A 144 -2.34 0.62 -22.29
C ASP A 144 -1.94 1.53 -23.45
N LYS A 145 -2.93 2.17 -24.13
CA LYS A 145 -2.69 3.16 -25.18
C LYS A 145 -2.06 4.44 -24.63
N ALA A 146 -2.50 4.91 -23.45
CA ALA A 146 -1.89 6.06 -22.78
C ALA A 146 -0.40 5.83 -22.52
N ARG A 147 -0.04 4.68 -21.94
CA ARG A 147 1.36 4.31 -21.73
C ARG A 147 2.15 4.18 -23.03
N ARG A 148 1.53 3.64 -24.09
CA ARG A 148 2.18 3.52 -25.41
C ARG A 148 2.44 4.88 -26.05
N LEU A 149 1.53 5.86 -25.88
CA LEU A 149 1.71 7.25 -26.32
C LEU A 149 2.89 7.93 -25.64
N LEU A 150 3.20 7.58 -24.39
CA LEU A 150 4.31 8.13 -23.62
C LEU A 150 5.67 7.46 -23.91
N TRP A 151 5.68 6.33 -24.62
CA TRP A 151 6.93 5.63 -24.90
C TRP A 151 8.02 6.49 -25.55
N PRO A 152 7.74 7.39 -26.52
CA PRO A 152 8.77 8.28 -27.08
C PRO A 152 9.47 9.15 -26.04
N VAL A 153 8.72 9.65 -25.02
CA VAL A 153 9.27 10.43 -23.91
C VAL A 153 10.13 9.52 -23.03
N LYS A 154 9.58 8.40 -22.57
CA LYS A 154 10.33 7.43 -21.76
C LYS A 154 11.61 6.96 -22.46
N LYS A 155 11.54 6.66 -23.75
CA LYS A 155 12.69 6.26 -24.56
C LYS A 155 13.76 7.35 -24.63
N LYS A 156 13.37 8.63 -24.72
CA LYS A 156 14.29 9.75 -24.83
C LYS A 156 15.07 9.99 -23.54
N TYR A 157 14.39 9.95 -22.40
CA TYR A 157 14.99 10.23 -21.08
C TYR A 157 15.49 8.97 -20.35
N GLY A 158 15.14 7.80 -20.81
CA GLY A 158 15.66 6.50 -20.34
C GLY A 158 15.46 6.32 -18.84
N GLN A 159 16.55 6.01 -18.14
CA GLN A 159 16.55 5.73 -16.71
C GLN A 159 16.52 6.99 -15.83
N SER A 160 16.71 8.18 -16.41
CA SER A 160 16.65 9.43 -15.67
C SER A 160 15.23 9.79 -15.19
N ILE A 161 14.20 9.15 -15.75
CA ILE A 161 12.84 9.22 -15.25
C ILE A 161 12.21 7.83 -15.22
N SER A 162 11.73 7.40 -14.07
CA SER A 162 10.99 6.14 -13.91
C SER A 162 9.63 6.21 -14.62
N TRP A 163 9.03 5.06 -14.90
CA TRP A 163 7.61 5.02 -15.30
C TRP A 163 6.70 5.55 -14.19
N ALA A 164 7.02 5.23 -12.93
CA ALA A 164 6.24 5.70 -11.79
C ALA A 164 6.15 7.23 -11.77
N ASP A 165 7.29 7.94 -11.85
CA ASP A 165 7.32 9.40 -11.90
C ASP A 165 6.73 9.95 -13.19
N LEU A 166 6.98 9.32 -14.35
CA LEU A 166 6.45 9.78 -15.64
C LEU A 166 4.91 9.73 -15.68
N LEU A 167 4.30 8.68 -15.13
CA LEU A 167 2.83 8.56 -15.10
C LEU A 167 2.19 9.70 -14.31
N VAL A 168 2.74 10.02 -13.13
CA VAL A 168 2.24 11.11 -12.28
C VAL A 168 2.53 12.48 -12.89
N LEU A 169 3.77 12.71 -13.34
CA LEU A 169 4.17 13.97 -13.99
C LEU A 169 3.31 14.29 -15.21
N THR A 170 2.98 13.27 -15.99
CA THR A 170 2.11 13.44 -17.17
C THR A 170 0.72 13.93 -16.79
N GLY A 171 0.16 13.47 -15.66
CA GLY A 171 -1.11 13.97 -15.13
C GLY A 171 -1.03 15.46 -14.77
N ASN A 172 0.06 15.88 -14.11
CA ASN A 172 0.29 17.29 -13.78
C ASN A 172 0.41 18.16 -15.04
N VAL A 173 1.26 17.74 -16.00
CA VAL A 173 1.43 18.46 -17.27
C VAL A 173 0.11 18.57 -18.03
N ALA A 174 -0.72 17.53 -18.00
CA ALA A 174 -2.03 17.54 -18.61
C ALA A 174 -2.95 18.62 -17.97
N LEU A 175 -3.00 18.67 -16.63
CA LEU A 175 -3.75 19.70 -15.91
C LEU A 175 -3.25 21.10 -16.25
N GLU A 176 -1.93 21.34 -16.21
CA GLU A 176 -1.31 22.61 -16.47
C GLU A 176 -1.53 23.11 -17.92
N THR A 177 -1.38 22.22 -18.91
CA THR A 177 -1.63 22.56 -20.32
C THR A 177 -3.10 22.89 -20.62
N MET A 178 -4.00 22.41 -19.78
CA MET A 178 -5.43 22.74 -19.86
C MET A 178 -5.85 23.90 -18.95
N GLY A 179 -4.87 24.63 -18.40
CA GLY A 179 -5.07 25.90 -17.68
C GLY A 179 -5.37 25.75 -16.19
N PHE A 180 -5.03 24.61 -15.59
CA PHE A 180 -5.11 24.39 -14.14
C PHE A 180 -3.73 24.56 -13.50
N GLU A 181 -3.65 25.26 -12.38
CA GLU A 181 -2.42 25.40 -11.59
C GLU A 181 -2.33 24.27 -10.56
N THR A 182 -1.36 23.35 -10.72
CA THR A 182 -1.15 22.25 -9.80
C THR A 182 -0.45 22.72 -8.52
N PHE A 183 -0.65 22.00 -7.41
CA PHE A 183 -0.01 22.35 -6.12
C PHE A 183 1.51 22.13 -6.14
N GLY A 184 1.97 21.20 -6.98
CA GLY A 184 3.38 20.87 -7.15
C GLY A 184 3.60 19.43 -7.62
N PHE A 185 4.88 19.05 -7.69
CA PHE A 185 5.32 17.69 -8.06
C PHE A 185 6.61 17.33 -7.33
N GLY A 186 6.63 16.17 -6.70
CA GLY A 186 7.84 15.52 -6.21
C GLY A 186 8.11 14.24 -6.99
N GLY A 187 9.30 14.11 -7.58
CA GLY A 187 9.82 12.85 -8.09
C GLY A 187 10.47 12.02 -7.00
N GLY A 188 11.05 10.87 -7.37
CA GLY A 188 11.74 9.97 -6.44
C GLY A 188 11.11 8.58 -6.34
N ARG A 189 10.10 8.28 -7.17
CA ARG A 189 9.49 6.95 -7.26
C ARG A 189 10.34 6.06 -8.16
N ALA A 190 11.07 5.13 -7.60
CA ALA A 190 11.85 4.17 -8.38
C ALA A 190 10.95 3.09 -9.02
N ASP A 191 11.28 2.68 -10.24
CA ASP A 191 10.60 1.57 -10.90
C ASP A 191 10.94 0.23 -10.25
N VAL A 192 10.01 -0.72 -10.34
CA VAL A 192 10.22 -2.14 -10.06
C VAL A 192 10.00 -2.97 -11.32
N TRP A 193 10.42 -4.25 -11.28
CA TRP A 193 10.51 -5.10 -12.47
C TRP A 193 9.63 -6.35 -12.40
N GLU A 194 8.75 -6.42 -11.39
CA GLU A 194 7.80 -7.51 -11.20
C GLU A 194 6.45 -7.00 -10.73
N ALA A 195 5.40 -7.79 -10.98
CA ALA A 195 4.08 -7.55 -10.44
C ALA A 195 4.05 -7.75 -8.92
N GLU A 196 3.23 -6.98 -8.22
CA GLU A 196 3.03 -7.14 -6.78
C GLU A 196 2.23 -8.41 -6.46
N GLU A 197 2.82 -9.30 -5.67
CA GLU A 197 2.14 -10.50 -5.16
C GLU A 197 1.70 -10.36 -3.69
N ASP A 198 2.07 -9.29 -3.02
CA ASP A 198 1.75 -8.99 -1.62
C ASP A 198 0.49 -8.13 -1.45
N VAL A 199 -0.16 -7.77 -2.53
CA VAL A 199 -1.41 -6.99 -2.52
C VAL A 199 -2.61 -7.91 -2.72
N TYR A 200 -3.48 -8.00 -1.69
CA TYR A 200 -4.72 -8.74 -1.79
C TYR A 200 -5.81 -7.87 -2.42
N TRP A 201 -6.30 -8.27 -3.58
CA TRP A 201 -7.29 -7.52 -4.37
C TRP A 201 -8.74 -7.99 -4.17
N GLY A 202 -8.97 -9.07 -3.46
CA GLY A 202 -10.28 -9.65 -3.20
C GLY A 202 -10.36 -11.14 -3.53
N PRO A 203 -11.45 -11.82 -3.11
CA PRO A 203 -11.64 -13.25 -3.30
C PRO A 203 -12.11 -13.61 -4.71
N GLU A 204 -12.46 -12.62 -5.53
CA GLU A 204 -13.06 -12.83 -6.84
C GLU A 204 -12.02 -13.21 -7.88
N THR A 205 -12.45 -14.05 -8.83
CA THR A 205 -11.67 -14.46 -10.01
C THR A 205 -12.29 -13.96 -11.31
N THR A 206 -13.35 -13.16 -11.22
CA THR A 206 -14.09 -12.59 -12.35
C THR A 206 -14.16 -11.07 -12.19
N TRP A 207 -13.94 -10.33 -13.28
CA TRP A 207 -14.04 -8.88 -13.27
C TRP A 207 -15.47 -8.42 -12.94
N LEU A 208 -15.57 -7.32 -12.20
CA LEU A 208 -16.80 -6.68 -11.76
C LEU A 208 -17.66 -7.51 -10.79
N ASP A 209 -17.13 -8.59 -10.26
CA ASP A 209 -17.76 -9.34 -9.17
C ASP A 209 -17.72 -8.51 -7.86
N ASP A 210 -18.66 -8.76 -6.96
CA ASP A 210 -18.86 -8.00 -5.72
C ASP A 210 -18.93 -8.87 -4.46
N ARG A 211 -18.37 -10.09 -4.47
CA ARG A 211 -18.39 -11.07 -3.35
C ARG A 211 -17.60 -10.64 -2.10
N ARG A 212 -17.10 -9.42 -2.09
CA ARG A 212 -16.26 -8.84 -1.02
C ARG A 212 -17.04 -8.17 0.11
N TYR A 213 -18.36 -8.15 0.04
CA TYR A 213 -19.21 -7.56 1.06
C TYR A 213 -19.72 -8.58 2.04
N THR A 214 -19.94 -8.12 3.30
CA THR A 214 -20.71 -8.81 4.32
C THR A 214 -21.82 -7.89 4.81
N GLY A 215 -22.91 -8.48 5.30
CA GLY A 215 -24.02 -7.72 5.87
C GLY A 215 -24.58 -6.65 4.92
N ASP A 216 -24.69 -5.42 5.41
CA ASP A 216 -25.25 -4.28 4.69
C ASP A 216 -24.14 -3.51 3.91
N ARG A 217 -23.44 -4.19 2.98
CA ARG A 217 -22.32 -3.70 2.17
C ARG A 217 -21.08 -3.29 3.00
N GLU A 218 -20.77 -4.05 4.04
CA GLU A 218 -19.53 -3.88 4.77
C GLU A 218 -18.36 -4.48 3.96
N LEU A 219 -17.46 -3.62 3.50
CA LEU A 219 -16.28 -4.01 2.74
C LEU A 219 -15.20 -4.54 3.69
N GLU A 220 -14.67 -5.74 3.40
CA GLU A 220 -13.60 -6.34 4.19
C GLU A 220 -12.29 -5.52 4.09
N ASN A 221 -11.56 -5.38 5.21
CA ASN A 221 -10.18 -4.90 5.19
C ASN A 221 -9.25 -6.03 4.67
N PRO A 222 -8.23 -5.71 3.86
CA PRO A 222 -7.73 -4.39 3.46
C PRO A 222 -8.27 -3.87 2.12
N LEU A 223 -9.37 -4.41 1.59
CA LEU A 223 -9.86 -4.07 0.25
C LEU A 223 -10.13 -2.57 0.09
N GLY A 224 -9.72 -2.00 -1.04
CA GLY A 224 -9.88 -0.58 -1.34
C GLY A 224 -11.13 -0.24 -2.13
N ALA A 225 -11.55 -1.11 -3.05
CA ALA A 225 -12.65 -0.85 -3.96
C ALA A 225 -13.84 -1.79 -3.73
N VAL A 226 -15.02 -1.30 -4.09
CA VAL A 226 -16.30 -1.98 -3.87
C VAL A 226 -16.60 -3.10 -4.86
N GLN A 227 -15.92 -3.13 -5.99
CA GLN A 227 -16.04 -4.21 -6.98
C GLN A 227 -14.67 -4.60 -7.53
N MET A 228 -14.48 -5.87 -7.87
CA MET A 228 -13.24 -6.38 -8.44
C MET A 228 -12.92 -5.73 -9.79
N GLY A 229 -11.71 -5.18 -9.90
CA GLY A 229 -11.26 -4.54 -11.14
C GLY A 229 -11.71 -3.09 -11.31
N LEU A 230 -12.34 -2.50 -10.30
CA LEU A 230 -12.58 -1.06 -10.21
C LEU A 230 -11.59 -0.44 -9.21
N ILE A 231 -11.17 0.78 -9.50
CA ILE A 231 -10.29 1.56 -8.60
C ILE A 231 -11.11 2.24 -7.51
N TYR A 232 -12.36 2.63 -7.83
CA TYR A 232 -13.23 3.29 -6.86
C TYR A 232 -14.65 2.66 -6.85
N VAL A 233 -15.62 3.18 -7.60
CA VAL A 233 -17.03 2.79 -7.51
C VAL A 233 -17.65 2.52 -8.87
N ASN A 234 -18.74 1.78 -8.90
CA ASN A 234 -19.52 1.61 -10.12
C ASN A 234 -20.22 2.93 -10.49
N PRO A 235 -19.92 3.55 -11.63
CA PRO A 235 -20.46 4.84 -12.03
C PRO A 235 -21.97 4.82 -12.31
N GLU A 236 -22.55 3.64 -12.54
CA GLU A 236 -24.00 3.45 -12.67
C GLU A 236 -24.72 3.42 -11.32
N GLY A 237 -23.98 3.38 -10.21
CA GLY A 237 -24.48 3.15 -8.86
C GLY A 237 -24.22 1.73 -8.36
N PRO A 238 -24.49 1.43 -7.08
CA PRO A 238 -24.23 0.11 -6.50
C PRO A 238 -24.85 -1.03 -7.29
N ASN A 239 -24.02 -1.94 -7.80
CA ASN A 239 -24.42 -3.08 -8.64
C ASN A 239 -25.21 -2.66 -9.89
N GLY A 240 -24.91 -1.48 -10.46
CA GLY A 240 -25.60 -0.93 -11.62
C GLY A 240 -27.00 -0.35 -11.32
N ASN A 241 -27.36 -0.17 -10.04
CA ASN A 241 -28.62 0.47 -9.66
C ASN A 241 -28.42 1.99 -9.62
N PRO A 242 -29.18 2.78 -10.42
CA PRO A 242 -28.97 4.22 -10.54
C PRO A 242 -29.56 5.04 -9.39
N ASP A 243 -29.08 4.79 -8.17
CA ASP A 243 -29.43 5.51 -6.94
C ASP A 243 -28.27 6.37 -6.46
N PRO A 244 -28.34 7.72 -6.62
CA PRO A 244 -27.28 8.62 -6.19
C PRO A 244 -26.98 8.61 -4.69
N ILE A 245 -27.98 8.36 -3.83
CA ILE A 245 -27.78 8.30 -2.38
C ILE A 245 -27.05 7.02 -1.97
N ALA A 246 -27.44 5.89 -2.57
CA ALA A 246 -26.73 4.63 -2.34
C ALA A 246 -25.30 4.70 -2.89
N ALA A 247 -25.08 5.31 -4.05
CA ALA A 247 -23.75 5.52 -4.63
C ALA A 247 -22.85 6.38 -3.73
N ALA A 248 -23.40 7.40 -3.04
CA ALA A 248 -22.62 8.26 -2.13
C ALA A 248 -21.99 7.46 -0.98
N ARG A 249 -22.64 6.39 -0.51
CA ARG A 249 -22.06 5.50 0.52
C ARG A 249 -20.84 4.76 0.02
N ASP A 250 -20.93 4.17 -1.17
CA ASP A 250 -19.80 3.48 -1.79
C ASP A 250 -18.64 4.44 -2.08
N ILE A 251 -18.94 5.66 -2.56
CA ILE A 251 -17.94 6.72 -2.79
C ILE A 251 -17.22 7.03 -1.47
N ARG A 252 -17.94 7.33 -0.40
CA ARG A 252 -17.36 7.73 0.88
C ARG A 252 -16.50 6.60 1.46
N GLU A 253 -16.96 5.37 1.43
CA GLU A 253 -16.20 4.23 1.93
C GLU A 253 -14.90 4.04 1.12
N THR A 254 -14.98 4.06 -0.19
CA THR A 254 -13.81 3.85 -1.06
C THR A 254 -12.80 4.99 -0.92
N PHE A 255 -13.24 6.25 -0.97
CA PHE A 255 -12.34 7.40 -0.86
C PHE A 255 -11.71 7.52 0.54
N ARG A 256 -12.46 7.21 1.60
CA ARG A 256 -11.89 7.11 2.96
C ARG A 256 -10.77 6.07 3.02
N ARG A 257 -10.93 4.92 2.37
CA ARG A 257 -9.88 3.90 2.27
C ARG A 257 -8.68 4.36 1.46
N MET A 258 -8.87 5.31 0.56
CA MET A 258 -7.79 6.01 -0.14
C MET A 258 -7.21 7.20 0.65
N ALA A 259 -7.52 7.35 1.93
CA ALA A 259 -7.13 8.46 2.80
C ALA A 259 -7.71 9.83 2.42
N MET A 260 -8.86 9.87 1.74
CA MET A 260 -9.53 11.12 1.37
C MET A 260 -10.74 11.39 2.26
N ASN A 261 -10.85 12.61 2.76
CA ASN A 261 -12.04 13.09 3.45
C ASN A 261 -13.14 13.51 2.46
N ASP A 262 -14.31 13.94 2.96
CA ASP A 262 -15.44 14.29 2.11
C ASP A 262 -15.16 15.52 1.21
N GLU A 263 -14.41 16.50 1.69
CA GLU A 263 -14.03 17.68 0.91
C GLU A 263 -13.05 17.33 -0.22
N GLU A 264 -12.01 16.58 0.10
CA GLU A 264 -11.05 16.06 -0.88
C GLU A 264 -11.75 15.17 -1.93
N THR A 265 -12.72 14.36 -1.50
CA THR A 265 -13.52 13.49 -2.37
C THR A 265 -14.32 14.30 -3.39
N VAL A 266 -15.08 15.31 -2.92
CA VAL A 266 -15.86 16.20 -3.81
C VAL A 266 -14.93 16.95 -4.77
N ALA A 267 -13.82 17.50 -4.26
CA ALA A 267 -12.86 18.23 -5.07
C ALA A 267 -12.25 17.35 -6.17
N LEU A 268 -11.86 16.11 -5.83
CA LEU A 268 -11.27 15.16 -6.78
C LEU A 268 -12.25 14.76 -7.87
N ILE A 269 -13.48 14.37 -7.51
CA ILE A 269 -14.50 13.97 -8.49
C ILE A 269 -14.84 15.13 -9.44
N ALA A 270 -15.21 16.28 -8.91
CA ALA A 270 -15.59 17.42 -9.71
C ALA A 270 -14.43 17.99 -10.53
N GLY A 271 -13.21 18.00 -9.96
CA GLY A 271 -11.99 18.45 -10.64
C GLY A 271 -11.62 17.55 -11.80
N GLY A 272 -11.63 16.23 -11.59
CA GLY A 272 -11.40 15.23 -12.63
C GLY A 272 -12.44 15.26 -13.74
N HIS A 273 -13.72 15.30 -13.36
CA HIS A 273 -14.84 15.34 -14.30
C HIS A 273 -15.06 16.71 -14.99
N THR A 274 -14.24 17.71 -14.67
CA THR A 274 -14.13 18.92 -15.49
C THR A 274 -13.60 18.60 -16.90
N PHE A 275 -12.81 17.54 -17.03
CA PHE A 275 -12.07 17.19 -18.23
C PHE A 275 -12.59 15.92 -18.92
N GLY A 276 -12.51 15.91 -20.26
CA GLY A 276 -12.71 14.73 -21.07
C GLY A 276 -14.12 14.16 -21.12
N LYS A 277 -14.18 12.86 -21.37
CA LYS A 277 -15.43 12.10 -21.49
C LYS A 277 -15.22 10.63 -21.10
N THR A 278 -16.34 9.93 -20.83
CA THR A 278 -16.43 8.47 -20.81
C THR A 278 -16.69 7.93 -22.21
N HIS A 279 -16.48 6.61 -22.43
CA HIS A 279 -16.63 5.96 -23.73
C HIS A 279 -17.58 4.76 -23.63
N GLY A 280 -18.66 4.83 -24.35
CA GLY A 280 -19.69 3.83 -24.42
C GLY A 280 -20.40 3.84 -25.78
N ALA A 281 -19.63 3.94 -26.87
CA ALA A 281 -20.15 4.07 -28.23
C ALA A 281 -21.02 2.88 -28.70
N GLY A 282 -20.79 1.69 -28.12
CA GLY A 282 -21.50 0.47 -28.46
C GLY A 282 -21.43 -0.60 -27.37
N PRO A 283 -22.08 -1.75 -27.58
CA PRO A 283 -22.12 -2.88 -26.65
C PRO A 283 -20.73 -3.43 -26.31
N ALA A 284 -20.54 -3.84 -25.05
CA ALA A 284 -19.26 -4.38 -24.53
C ALA A 284 -18.83 -5.68 -25.26
N ASP A 285 -19.74 -6.44 -25.86
CA ASP A 285 -19.45 -7.66 -26.62
C ASP A 285 -18.49 -7.42 -27.80
N HIS A 286 -18.34 -6.19 -28.24
CA HIS A 286 -17.38 -5.81 -29.28
C HIS A 286 -15.95 -5.65 -28.76
N VAL A 287 -15.75 -5.56 -27.44
CA VAL A 287 -14.44 -5.34 -26.83
C VAL A 287 -13.71 -6.68 -26.66
N GLY A 288 -12.51 -6.77 -27.24
CA GLY A 288 -11.66 -7.95 -27.14
C GLY A 288 -10.98 -8.09 -25.78
N ALA A 289 -10.09 -9.07 -25.70
CA ALA A 289 -9.36 -9.41 -24.48
C ALA A 289 -8.55 -8.23 -23.91
N ASP A 290 -8.36 -8.23 -22.59
CA ASP A 290 -7.47 -7.32 -21.90
C ASP A 290 -5.98 -7.58 -22.26
N PRO A 291 -5.05 -6.69 -21.88
CA PRO A 291 -3.63 -6.82 -22.27
C PRO A 291 -2.96 -8.15 -21.93
N GLU A 292 -3.27 -8.74 -20.76
CA GLU A 292 -2.66 -10.02 -20.35
C GLU A 292 -3.24 -11.22 -21.13
N ALA A 293 -4.49 -11.13 -21.55
CA ALA A 293 -5.16 -12.18 -22.30
C ALA A 293 -5.11 -11.97 -23.82
N ALA A 294 -4.59 -10.82 -24.29
CA ALA A 294 -4.46 -10.53 -25.72
C ALA A 294 -3.39 -11.41 -26.37
N SER A 295 -3.53 -11.59 -27.70
CA SER A 295 -2.57 -12.39 -28.47
C SER A 295 -1.19 -11.72 -28.57
N LEU A 296 -0.15 -12.51 -28.82
CA LEU A 296 1.26 -12.05 -28.85
C LEU A 296 1.51 -10.92 -29.85
N GLU A 297 0.82 -10.96 -31.00
CA GLU A 297 0.96 -9.95 -32.06
C GLU A 297 0.40 -8.58 -31.66
N GLU A 298 -0.46 -8.49 -30.63
CA GLU A 298 -0.98 -7.23 -30.13
C GLU A 298 0.06 -6.50 -29.22
N GLN A 299 1.14 -7.18 -28.86
CA GLN A 299 2.30 -6.60 -28.16
C GLN A 299 1.94 -5.82 -26.89
N GLY A 300 1.04 -6.40 -26.05
CA GLY A 300 0.61 -5.81 -24.79
C GLY A 300 -0.45 -4.71 -24.93
N LEU A 301 -1.06 -4.58 -26.11
CA LEU A 301 -2.27 -3.78 -26.31
C LEU A 301 -3.49 -4.69 -26.24
N GLY A 302 -4.39 -4.38 -25.32
CA GLY A 302 -5.67 -5.10 -25.16
C GLY A 302 -6.87 -4.31 -25.65
N TRP A 303 -8.04 -4.83 -25.34
CA TRP A 303 -9.36 -4.20 -25.59
C TRP A 303 -9.59 -3.76 -27.04
N LYS A 304 -9.08 -4.53 -27.99
CA LYS A 304 -9.31 -4.28 -29.42
C LYS A 304 -10.79 -4.41 -29.72
N SER A 305 -11.39 -3.31 -30.14
CA SER A 305 -12.83 -3.29 -30.42
C SER A 305 -13.12 -3.56 -31.89
N THR A 306 -14.19 -4.32 -32.13
CA THR A 306 -14.77 -4.57 -33.46
C THR A 306 -15.91 -3.61 -33.81
N TYR A 307 -16.26 -2.69 -32.90
CA TYR A 307 -17.28 -1.68 -33.09
C TYR A 307 -16.77 -0.53 -33.96
N GLY A 308 -17.38 -0.30 -35.10
CA GLY A 308 -16.98 0.75 -36.04
C GLY A 308 -15.50 0.70 -36.38
N THR A 309 -14.78 1.77 -36.08
CA THR A 309 -13.32 1.86 -36.24
C THR A 309 -12.54 1.28 -35.04
N GLY A 310 -13.21 0.97 -33.95
CA GLY A 310 -12.63 0.50 -32.68
C GLY A 310 -11.90 1.55 -31.88
N LYS A 311 -11.90 2.82 -32.30
CA LYS A 311 -11.16 3.93 -31.71
C LYS A 311 -11.87 5.27 -31.94
N GLY A 312 -11.36 6.34 -31.35
CA GLY A 312 -11.96 7.67 -31.45
C GLY A 312 -13.43 7.66 -31.02
N GLY A 313 -14.33 8.16 -31.86
CA GLY A 313 -15.77 8.19 -31.59
C GLY A 313 -16.44 6.83 -31.42
N ASP A 314 -15.77 5.74 -31.83
CA ASP A 314 -16.26 4.37 -31.69
C ASP A 314 -15.61 3.64 -30.47
N ALA A 315 -14.88 4.35 -29.62
CA ALA A 315 -14.22 3.75 -28.47
C ALA A 315 -15.23 3.27 -27.41
N ILE A 316 -14.90 2.14 -26.76
CA ILE A 316 -15.67 1.57 -25.65
C ILE A 316 -14.73 1.34 -24.48
N THR A 317 -15.12 1.82 -23.28
CA THR A 317 -14.46 1.54 -22.00
C THR A 317 -15.49 1.18 -20.93
N SER A 318 -16.03 2.15 -20.19
CA SER A 318 -17.00 1.96 -19.13
C SER A 318 -18.43 1.66 -19.61
N GLY A 319 -18.70 1.83 -20.89
CA GLY A 319 -20.06 1.75 -21.43
C GLY A 319 -20.90 3.02 -21.25
N LEU A 320 -20.41 4.01 -20.52
CA LEU A 320 -21.06 5.31 -20.35
C LEU A 320 -20.61 6.29 -21.45
N GLU A 321 -21.49 7.20 -21.84
CA GLU A 321 -21.22 8.19 -22.91
C GLU A 321 -21.54 9.59 -22.39
N VAL A 322 -20.65 10.12 -21.54
CA VAL A 322 -20.83 11.38 -20.82
C VAL A 322 -19.64 12.30 -21.06
N THR A 323 -19.91 13.53 -21.44
CA THR A 323 -19.00 14.67 -21.39
C THR A 323 -19.62 15.69 -20.45
N TRP A 324 -18.93 16.08 -19.39
CA TRP A 324 -19.53 16.84 -18.28
C TRP A 324 -19.60 18.34 -18.53
N THR A 325 -18.67 18.90 -19.32
CA THR A 325 -18.54 20.35 -19.49
C THR A 325 -18.51 20.77 -20.95
N ALA A 326 -18.81 22.05 -21.19
CA ALA A 326 -18.71 22.63 -22.53
C ALA A 326 -17.26 22.89 -22.96
N THR A 327 -16.29 22.75 -22.05
CA THR A 327 -14.86 22.97 -22.26
C THR A 327 -14.00 21.80 -21.75
N PRO A 328 -14.16 20.59 -22.34
CA PRO A 328 -13.60 19.36 -21.77
C PRO A 328 -12.06 19.25 -21.82
N THR A 329 -11.38 20.21 -22.43
CA THR A 329 -9.93 20.32 -22.49
C THR A 329 -9.41 21.62 -21.86
N ARG A 330 -10.22 22.24 -20.98
CA ARG A 330 -9.83 23.45 -20.27
C ARG A 330 -10.48 23.49 -18.89
N TRP A 331 -9.69 23.88 -17.88
CA TRP A 331 -10.17 24.10 -16.52
C TRP A 331 -11.33 25.09 -16.47
N SER A 332 -12.38 24.78 -15.75
CA SER A 332 -13.54 25.64 -15.53
C SER A 332 -14.40 25.13 -14.38
N ASN A 333 -15.31 25.97 -13.87
CA ASN A 333 -16.34 25.55 -12.91
C ASN A 333 -17.60 24.96 -13.62
N GLY A 334 -17.43 24.46 -14.84
CA GLY A 334 -18.53 23.96 -15.69
C GLY A 334 -19.21 22.72 -15.17
N PHE A 335 -18.49 21.87 -14.42
CA PHE A 335 -19.07 20.67 -13.81
C PHE A 335 -20.16 21.05 -12.80
N PHE A 336 -19.86 21.87 -11.79
CA PHE A 336 -20.84 22.29 -10.79
C PHE A 336 -21.96 23.13 -11.38
N LYS A 337 -21.64 23.98 -12.38
CA LYS A 337 -22.66 24.71 -13.11
C LYS A 337 -23.70 23.77 -13.70
N ASN A 338 -23.27 22.76 -14.46
CA ASN A 338 -24.18 21.80 -15.07
C ASN A 338 -24.88 20.92 -14.01
N LEU A 339 -24.18 20.55 -12.92
CA LEU A 339 -24.76 19.77 -11.84
C LEU A 339 -25.96 20.47 -11.17
N PHE A 340 -25.88 21.78 -10.95
CA PHE A 340 -26.88 22.54 -10.18
C PHE A 340 -27.92 23.28 -11.04
N GLU A 341 -27.57 23.72 -12.25
CA GLU A 341 -28.48 24.52 -13.09
C GLU A 341 -29.54 23.69 -13.83
N TYR A 342 -29.35 22.38 -13.97
CA TYR A 342 -30.29 21.51 -14.70
C TYR A 342 -30.92 20.45 -13.79
N GLU A 343 -32.14 20.04 -14.15
CA GLU A 343 -32.76 18.80 -13.67
C GLU A 343 -32.42 17.66 -14.62
N TYR A 344 -32.26 16.46 -14.09
CA TYR A 344 -31.82 15.30 -14.82
C TYR A 344 -32.90 14.21 -14.90
N GLU A 345 -32.91 13.46 -16.00
CA GLU A 345 -33.69 12.24 -16.20
C GLU A 345 -32.79 11.09 -16.62
N LEU A 346 -33.16 9.90 -16.19
CA LEU A 346 -32.42 8.68 -16.49
C LEU A 346 -32.52 8.34 -17.97
N GLU A 347 -31.38 8.04 -18.60
CA GLU A 347 -31.32 7.50 -19.97
C GLU A 347 -30.39 6.28 -20.03
N ARG A 348 -30.38 5.61 -21.18
CA ARG A 348 -29.39 4.60 -21.52
C ARG A 348 -28.37 5.15 -22.50
N SER A 349 -27.09 4.84 -22.27
CA SER A 349 -26.02 5.08 -23.24
C SER A 349 -26.19 4.19 -24.50
N PRO A 350 -25.46 4.44 -25.58
CA PRO A 350 -25.45 3.51 -26.73
C PRO A 350 -24.99 2.09 -26.35
N ALA A 351 -24.18 1.94 -25.33
CA ALA A 351 -23.77 0.64 -24.78
C ALA A 351 -24.80 0.02 -23.83
N GLY A 352 -25.87 0.72 -23.48
CA GLY A 352 -26.92 0.26 -22.59
C GLY A 352 -26.73 0.58 -21.10
N ALA A 353 -25.66 1.28 -20.73
CA ALA A 353 -25.38 1.68 -19.35
C ALA A 353 -26.31 2.81 -18.89
N HIS A 354 -26.61 2.87 -17.59
CA HIS A 354 -27.40 3.95 -17.00
C HIS A 354 -26.60 5.24 -16.87
N GLN A 355 -27.13 6.31 -17.40
CA GLN A 355 -26.62 7.67 -17.24
C GLN A 355 -27.76 8.69 -17.17
N TRP A 356 -27.47 9.93 -16.91
CA TRP A 356 -28.47 10.96 -16.70
C TRP A 356 -28.29 12.11 -17.69
N VAL A 357 -29.38 12.54 -18.33
CA VAL A 357 -29.36 13.64 -19.28
C VAL A 357 -30.17 14.83 -18.74
N ALA A 358 -29.67 16.05 -18.96
CA ALA A 358 -30.34 17.27 -18.53
C ALA A 358 -31.66 17.49 -19.26
N LYS A 359 -32.74 17.70 -18.50
CA LYS A 359 -34.10 17.99 -19.03
C LYS A 359 -34.14 19.37 -19.67
N ASN A 360 -34.72 19.45 -20.86
CA ASN A 360 -34.98 20.71 -21.56
C ASN A 360 -33.75 21.63 -21.67
N ALA A 361 -32.54 21.07 -21.59
CA ALA A 361 -31.29 21.81 -21.68
C ALA A 361 -30.89 22.07 -23.14
N PRO A 362 -30.17 23.16 -23.44
CA PRO A 362 -29.57 23.37 -24.74
C PRO A 362 -28.44 22.37 -25.01
N GLU A 363 -28.19 22.09 -26.29
CA GLU A 363 -27.04 21.30 -26.73
C GLU A 363 -25.78 22.16 -26.74
N ILE A 364 -25.05 22.17 -25.63
CA ILE A 364 -23.86 23.01 -25.41
C ILE A 364 -22.56 22.21 -25.34
N ILE A 365 -22.65 20.90 -25.12
CA ILE A 365 -21.51 20.00 -24.94
C ILE A 365 -20.97 19.58 -26.30
N PRO A 366 -19.69 19.84 -26.62
CA PRO A 366 -19.11 19.47 -27.92
C PRO A 366 -19.01 17.96 -28.07
N ASP A 367 -19.12 17.47 -29.31
CA ASP A 367 -18.74 16.11 -29.66
C ASP A 367 -17.21 16.00 -29.74
N ALA A 368 -16.65 14.86 -29.33
CA ALA A 368 -15.21 14.71 -29.26
C ALA A 368 -14.51 14.60 -30.62
N HIS A 369 -15.22 14.09 -31.66
CA HIS A 369 -14.65 13.80 -32.97
C HIS A 369 -15.42 14.44 -34.14
N ASP A 370 -16.56 15.07 -33.87
CA ASP A 370 -17.37 15.76 -34.90
C ASP A 370 -17.70 17.20 -34.44
N PRO A 371 -16.95 18.19 -34.89
CA PRO A 371 -17.12 19.60 -34.46
C PRO A 371 -18.47 20.20 -34.86
N SER A 372 -19.22 19.54 -35.74
CA SER A 372 -20.57 19.99 -36.15
C SER A 372 -21.66 19.57 -35.17
N LYS A 373 -21.36 18.63 -34.25
CA LYS A 373 -22.33 18.07 -33.30
C LYS A 373 -22.13 18.65 -31.90
N LYS A 374 -23.24 18.77 -31.20
CA LYS A 374 -23.30 19.08 -29.77
C LYS A 374 -24.33 18.20 -29.09
N HIS A 375 -24.18 18.07 -27.78
CA HIS A 375 -25.02 17.24 -26.94
C HIS A 375 -25.56 18.04 -25.74
N ARG A 376 -26.64 17.56 -25.14
CA ARG A 376 -27.11 18.07 -23.85
C ARG A 376 -26.16 17.67 -22.74
N PRO A 377 -26.04 18.46 -21.64
CA PRO A 377 -25.29 18.05 -20.45
C PRO A 377 -25.75 16.69 -19.93
N ARG A 378 -24.77 15.87 -19.50
CA ARG A 378 -24.97 14.56 -18.92
C ARG A 378 -24.20 14.41 -17.62
N MET A 379 -24.68 13.52 -16.76
CA MET A 379 -24.05 13.18 -15.48
C MET A 379 -24.11 11.66 -15.26
N LEU A 380 -23.16 11.14 -14.48
CA LEU A 380 -23.19 9.79 -13.94
C LEU A 380 -24.11 9.74 -12.70
N THR A 381 -24.52 8.54 -12.29
CA THR A 381 -25.21 8.37 -11.00
C THR A 381 -24.34 8.84 -9.85
N THR A 382 -23.05 8.56 -9.91
CA THR A 382 -22.04 8.99 -8.92
C THR A 382 -21.82 10.50 -8.90
N ASP A 383 -21.99 11.21 -10.03
CA ASP A 383 -21.94 12.68 -10.04
C ASP A 383 -23.13 13.29 -9.28
N LEU A 384 -24.32 12.73 -9.50
CA LEU A 384 -25.53 13.19 -8.83
C LEU A 384 -25.47 12.96 -7.31
N SER A 385 -24.63 12.04 -6.83
CA SER A 385 -24.33 11.91 -5.40
C SER A 385 -23.83 13.21 -4.79
N LEU A 386 -23.02 14.00 -5.53
CA LEU A 386 -22.49 15.28 -5.06
C LEU A 386 -23.57 16.36 -4.89
N ARG A 387 -24.74 16.18 -5.54
CA ARG A 387 -25.88 17.07 -5.40
C ARG A 387 -26.91 16.60 -4.35
N PHE A 388 -27.09 15.27 -4.20
CA PHE A 388 -28.21 14.72 -3.42
C PHE A 388 -27.81 14.15 -2.06
N ASP A 389 -26.53 13.79 -1.86
CA ASP A 389 -26.07 13.38 -0.54
C ASP A 389 -25.97 14.58 0.40
N PRO A 390 -26.56 14.49 1.63
CA PRO A 390 -26.65 15.63 2.55
C PRO A 390 -25.30 16.10 3.10
N ILE A 391 -24.23 15.30 2.95
CA ILE A 391 -22.87 15.67 3.36
C ILE A 391 -22.12 16.31 2.18
N TYR A 392 -22.25 15.75 0.98
CA TYR A 392 -21.55 16.26 -0.21
C TYR A 392 -22.19 17.54 -0.76
N GLU A 393 -23.51 17.69 -0.69
CA GLU A 393 -24.21 18.82 -1.27
C GLU A 393 -23.71 20.17 -0.74
N PRO A 394 -23.56 20.40 0.56
CA PRO A 394 -23.06 21.67 1.09
C PRO A 394 -21.62 22.00 0.60
N ILE A 395 -20.75 20.97 0.48
CA ILE A 395 -19.39 21.13 -0.03
C ILE A 395 -19.44 21.51 -1.51
N SER A 396 -20.21 20.76 -2.31
CA SER A 396 -20.38 20.99 -3.75
C SER A 396 -20.93 22.38 -4.05
N ARG A 397 -21.91 22.84 -3.26
CA ARG A 397 -22.50 24.17 -3.40
C ARG A 397 -21.51 25.26 -3.04
N ARG A 398 -20.75 25.11 -1.98
CA ARG A 398 -19.68 26.03 -1.60
C ARG A 398 -18.65 26.17 -2.74
N PHE A 399 -18.23 25.07 -3.33
CA PHE A 399 -17.30 25.05 -4.46
C PHE A 399 -17.90 25.65 -5.74
N TYR A 400 -19.20 25.46 -5.98
CA TYR A 400 -19.90 26.13 -7.07
C TYR A 400 -19.89 27.64 -6.92
N GLU A 401 -20.15 28.14 -5.70
CA GLU A 401 -20.20 29.55 -5.37
C GLU A 401 -18.82 30.19 -5.25
N ASN A 402 -17.77 29.40 -4.96
CA ASN A 402 -16.40 29.87 -4.74
C ASN A 402 -15.39 29.08 -5.61
N PRO A 403 -15.28 29.39 -6.92
CA PRO A 403 -14.42 28.65 -7.86
C PRO A 403 -12.94 28.63 -7.51
N GLU A 404 -12.42 29.66 -6.82
CA GLU A 404 -11.02 29.72 -6.39
C GLU A 404 -10.77 28.75 -5.23
N GLU A 405 -11.71 28.62 -4.30
CA GLU A 405 -11.65 27.64 -3.22
C GLU A 405 -11.68 26.20 -3.78
N PHE A 406 -12.54 25.96 -4.77
CA PHE A 406 -12.57 24.69 -5.49
C PHE A 406 -11.24 24.36 -6.16
N ALA A 407 -10.61 25.33 -6.81
CA ALA A 407 -9.32 25.14 -7.47
C ALA A 407 -8.22 24.78 -6.46
N ASP A 408 -8.12 25.48 -5.32
CA ASP A 408 -7.14 25.17 -4.27
C ASP A 408 -7.41 23.78 -3.66
N ALA A 409 -8.68 23.47 -3.35
CA ALA A 409 -9.06 22.17 -2.80
C ALA A 409 -8.71 21.01 -3.76
N PHE A 410 -8.98 21.18 -5.06
CA PHE A 410 -8.62 20.17 -6.05
C PHE A 410 -7.09 20.05 -6.23
N ALA A 411 -6.35 21.15 -6.25
CA ALA A 411 -4.89 21.13 -6.37
C ALA A 411 -4.24 20.38 -5.21
N ARG A 412 -4.70 20.62 -3.97
CA ARG A 412 -4.21 19.93 -2.77
C ARG A 412 -4.62 18.47 -2.73
N ALA A 413 -5.86 18.15 -3.06
CA ALA A 413 -6.36 16.78 -3.08
C ALA A 413 -5.67 15.94 -4.17
N TRP A 414 -5.42 16.53 -5.36
CA TRP A 414 -4.64 15.89 -6.42
C TRP A 414 -3.19 15.62 -5.99
N TYR A 415 -2.55 16.58 -5.34
CA TYR A 415 -1.20 16.40 -4.81
C TYR A 415 -1.16 15.30 -3.76
N LYS A 416 -2.09 15.27 -2.81
CA LYS A 416 -2.22 14.19 -1.82
C LYS A 416 -2.45 12.84 -2.50
N LEU A 417 -3.40 12.75 -3.45
CA LEU A 417 -3.70 11.53 -4.19
C LEU A 417 -2.44 10.89 -4.78
N THR A 418 -1.59 11.71 -5.39
CA THR A 418 -0.44 11.26 -6.17
C THR A 418 0.86 11.13 -5.37
N HIS A 419 0.91 11.58 -4.10
CA HIS A 419 2.14 11.62 -3.29
C HIS A 419 2.04 10.95 -1.91
N ARG A 420 0.83 10.58 -1.44
CA ARG A 420 0.62 10.05 -0.08
C ARG A 420 1.34 8.72 0.21
N ASP A 421 1.78 8.00 -0.82
CA ASP A 421 2.51 6.74 -0.74
C ASP A 421 4.04 6.91 -0.85
N MET A 422 4.54 8.15 -0.91
CA MET A 422 5.97 8.43 -1.05
C MET A 422 6.73 8.51 0.28
N GLY A 423 6.04 8.57 1.40
CA GLY A 423 6.63 8.80 2.71
C GLY A 423 6.96 10.27 2.99
N PRO A 424 7.97 10.55 3.83
CA PRO A 424 8.28 11.92 4.24
C PRO A 424 8.83 12.77 3.09
N LYS A 425 8.60 14.08 3.17
CA LYS A 425 9.01 15.06 2.16
C LYS A 425 10.50 15.02 1.81
N SER A 426 11.37 14.56 2.72
CA SER A 426 12.81 14.40 2.44
C SER A 426 13.13 13.46 1.28
N LEU A 427 12.21 12.60 0.90
CA LEU A 427 12.33 11.70 -0.24
C LEU A 427 11.87 12.32 -1.58
N TYR A 428 11.28 13.50 -1.55
CA TYR A 428 10.75 14.14 -2.76
C TYR A 428 11.85 14.88 -3.50
N LEU A 429 11.92 14.69 -4.80
CA LEU A 429 12.96 15.24 -5.66
C LEU A 429 12.40 16.23 -6.68
N GLY A 430 13.22 17.19 -7.04
CA GLY A 430 12.94 18.15 -8.13
C GLY A 430 12.53 19.54 -7.67
N PRO A 431 12.52 20.49 -8.62
CA PRO A 431 12.33 21.91 -8.33
C PRO A 431 10.86 22.31 -8.06
N GLU A 432 9.92 21.41 -8.31
CA GLU A 432 8.48 21.68 -8.14
C GLU A 432 7.92 21.12 -6.83
N VAL A 433 8.80 20.62 -5.93
CA VAL A 433 8.40 20.17 -4.59
C VAL A 433 7.96 21.39 -3.78
N PRO A 434 6.73 21.42 -3.23
CA PRO A 434 6.25 22.55 -2.43
C PRO A 434 7.13 22.83 -1.22
N GLU A 435 7.31 24.11 -0.85
CA GLU A 435 8.17 24.50 0.29
C GLU A 435 7.64 23.98 1.64
N GLY A 436 6.33 24.06 1.87
CA GLY A 436 5.69 23.59 3.10
C GLY A 436 5.63 22.05 3.20
N THR A 437 5.45 21.54 4.42
CA THR A 437 5.10 20.14 4.68
C THR A 437 3.66 20.05 5.14
N LEU A 438 2.89 19.16 4.53
CA LEU A 438 1.49 18.95 4.85
C LEU A 438 1.34 17.93 5.99
N LEU A 439 0.26 18.03 6.78
CA LEU A 439 0.08 17.19 7.96
C LEU A 439 0.09 15.69 7.64
N TRP A 440 -0.51 15.28 6.51
CA TRP A 440 -0.52 13.88 6.04
C TRP A 440 0.85 13.34 5.60
N GLN A 441 1.89 14.20 5.50
CA GLN A 441 3.28 13.82 5.21
C GLN A 441 4.05 13.48 6.49
N ASP A 442 3.37 13.38 7.63
CA ASP A 442 3.94 13.06 8.94
C ASP A 442 5.12 13.97 9.32
N PRO A 443 4.92 15.30 9.36
CA PRO A 443 6.00 16.26 9.57
C PRO A 443 6.75 16.01 10.86
N LEU A 444 8.04 16.32 10.85
CA LEU A 444 8.91 16.29 12.02
C LEU A 444 9.44 17.71 12.30
N PRO A 445 9.64 18.08 13.57
CA PRO A 445 10.28 19.35 13.90
C PRO A 445 11.75 19.36 13.49
N GLU A 446 12.32 20.54 13.35
CA GLU A 446 13.76 20.69 13.21
C GLU A 446 14.46 20.20 14.48
N ARG A 447 15.65 19.60 14.31
CA ARG A 447 16.42 19.12 15.43
C ARG A 447 17.00 20.29 16.25
N GLU A 448 16.81 20.23 17.56
CA GLU A 448 17.38 21.19 18.50
C GLU A 448 18.75 20.71 19.03
N GLY A 449 19.71 21.62 19.14
CA GLY A 449 21.01 21.36 19.74
C GLY A 449 21.98 20.52 18.89
N GLU A 450 23.14 20.21 19.48
CA GLU A 450 24.17 19.38 18.88
C GLU A 450 23.88 17.89 19.12
N LEU A 451 24.39 17.04 18.21
CA LEU A 451 24.30 15.59 18.36
C LEU A 451 25.14 15.09 19.55
N ILE A 452 24.67 14.04 20.18
CA ILE A 452 25.42 13.25 21.14
C ILE A 452 26.53 12.46 20.45
N ASP A 453 27.67 12.30 21.12
CA ASP A 453 28.80 11.51 20.62
C ASP A 453 28.89 10.11 21.28
N ASP A 454 29.91 9.33 20.91
CA ASP A 454 30.11 7.97 21.43
C ASP A 454 30.26 7.90 22.95
N ALA A 455 30.84 8.94 23.59
CA ALA A 455 30.98 9.00 25.04
C ALA A 455 29.65 9.26 25.75
N ASP A 456 28.82 10.13 25.15
CA ASP A 456 27.46 10.37 25.61
C ASP A 456 26.58 9.11 25.43
N ILE A 457 26.67 8.44 24.28
CA ILE A 457 25.99 7.18 24.02
C ILE A 457 26.31 6.12 25.06
N ALA A 458 27.59 5.94 25.37
CA ALA A 458 28.03 4.99 26.41
C ALA A 458 27.49 5.33 27.80
N THR A 459 27.49 6.61 28.13
CA THR A 459 26.95 7.13 29.42
C THR A 459 25.45 6.91 29.50
N LEU A 460 24.72 7.23 28.43
CA LEU A 460 23.26 7.04 28.34
C LEU A 460 22.87 5.56 28.40
N LYS A 461 23.57 4.66 27.70
CA LYS A 461 23.37 3.22 27.82
C LYS A 461 23.49 2.73 29.24
N THR A 462 24.53 3.19 29.98
CA THR A 462 24.71 2.85 31.39
C THR A 462 23.55 3.34 32.25
N LYS A 463 23.13 4.59 32.09
CA LYS A 463 21.99 5.16 32.82
C LYS A 463 20.68 4.41 32.55
N LEU A 464 20.44 4.06 31.29
CA LEU A 464 19.24 3.30 30.89
C LEU A 464 19.19 1.92 31.53
N LEU A 465 20.31 1.19 31.56
CA LEU A 465 20.41 -0.12 32.22
C LEU A 465 20.32 -0.06 33.75
N GLU A 466 20.73 1.09 34.37
CA GLU A 466 20.65 1.34 35.82
C GLU A 466 19.32 1.98 36.24
N SER A 467 18.44 2.34 35.31
CA SER A 467 17.16 3.02 35.55
C SER A 467 16.11 2.19 36.30
N GLY A 468 16.37 0.89 36.47
CA GLY A 468 15.41 -0.08 37.03
C GLY A 468 14.46 -0.71 36.04
N LEU A 469 14.54 -0.32 34.75
CA LEU A 469 13.79 -0.96 33.67
C LEU A 469 14.43 -2.31 33.31
N SER A 470 13.59 -3.32 33.07
CA SER A 470 14.04 -4.64 32.64
C SER A 470 14.43 -4.66 31.16
N VAL A 471 15.21 -5.65 30.74
CA VAL A 471 15.52 -5.96 29.32
C VAL A 471 14.22 -6.05 28.51
N SER A 472 13.24 -6.80 29.00
CA SER A 472 11.94 -6.94 28.34
C SER A 472 11.23 -5.60 28.12
N GLN A 473 11.18 -4.73 29.12
CA GLN A 473 10.54 -3.41 29.02
C GLN A 473 11.22 -2.50 27.99
N LEU A 474 12.55 -2.44 27.99
CA LEU A 474 13.32 -1.63 27.04
C LEU A 474 13.17 -2.15 25.61
N VAL A 475 13.29 -3.47 25.41
CA VAL A 475 13.14 -4.11 24.10
C VAL A 475 11.71 -3.96 23.55
N THR A 476 10.70 -4.22 24.39
CA THR A 476 9.29 -4.11 23.96
C THR A 476 8.94 -2.66 23.58
N THR A 477 9.42 -1.67 24.31
CA THR A 477 9.14 -0.25 24.01
C THR A 477 9.82 0.19 22.73
N ALA A 478 11.08 -0.20 22.51
CA ALA A 478 11.78 0.10 21.25
C ALA A 478 11.11 -0.57 20.05
N TRP A 479 10.73 -1.84 20.19
CA TRP A 479 9.97 -2.56 19.15
C TRP A 479 8.62 -1.89 18.87
N ALA A 480 7.85 -1.59 19.89
CA ALA A 480 6.56 -0.93 19.78
C ALA A 480 6.63 0.42 19.03
N SER A 481 7.70 1.18 19.27
CA SER A 481 7.95 2.44 18.57
C SER A 481 8.32 2.23 17.10
N ALA A 482 9.33 1.40 16.83
CA ALA A 482 9.90 1.23 15.50
C ALA A 482 9.04 0.39 14.56
N SER A 483 8.38 -0.65 15.07
CA SER A 483 7.63 -1.61 14.25
C SER A 483 6.29 -1.08 13.73
N THR A 484 5.93 0.17 14.01
CA THR A 484 4.81 0.84 13.34
C THR A 484 5.15 1.22 11.90
N PHE A 485 6.43 1.19 11.53
CA PHE A 485 6.88 1.47 10.17
C PHE A 485 6.24 0.52 9.15
N ARG A 486 5.88 1.07 8.00
CA ARG A 486 5.40 0.34 6.82
C ARG A 486 6.25 0.73 5.61
N ALA A 487 6.94 -0.24 5.02
CA ALA A 487 7.73 -0.02 3.81
C ALA A 487 6.87 0.29 2.57
N SER A 488 5.59 -0.07 2.60
CA SER A 488 4.62 0.16 1.52
C SER A 488 4.38 1.63 1.23
N ASP A 489 4.25 2.47 2.28
CA ASP A 489 4.03 3.92 2.18
C ASP A 489 5.02 4.75 3.01
N LYS A 490 5.98 4.09 3.64
CA LYS A 490 7.07 4.69 4.44
C LYS A 490 6.57 5.53 5.61
N ARG A 491 5.41 5.18 6.18
CA ARG A 491 4.81 5.80 7.36
C ARG A 491 5.15 5.02 8.63
N GLY A 492 5.03 5.69 9.77
CA GLY A 492 5.35 5.11 11.07
C GLY A 492 6.84 5.14 11.38
N GLY A 493 7.27 4.30 12.33
CA GLY A 493 8.66 4.21 12.78
C GLY A 493 8.94 4.92 14.10
N ALA A 494 10.19 4.84 14.53
CA ALA A 494 10.63 5.34 15.84
C ALA A 494 10.82 6.86 15.87
N ASN A 495 11.12 7.49 14.72
CA ASN A 495 11.37 8.93 14.64
C ASN A 495 10.09 9.71 14.94
N GLY A 496 10.22 10.76 15.74
CA GLY A 496 9.09 11.50 16.26
C GLY A 496 8.60 11.04 17.64
N ALA A 497 9.02 9.88 18.14
CA ALA A 497 8.53 9.29 19.39
C ALA A 497 7.01 9.37 19.54
N ARG A 498 6.26 9.17 18.44
CA ARG A 498 4.81 9.30 18.45
C ARG A 498 4.10 8.25 19.33
N ILE A 499 4.83 7.22 19.75
CA ILE A 499 4.36 6.24 20.74
C ILE A 499 3.90 6.90 22.06
N ARG A 500 4.40 8.11 22.41
CA ARG A 500 3.96 8.87 23.59
C ARG A 500 2.72 9.74 23.36
N LEU A 501 2.30 9.89 22.10
CA LEU A 501 1.19 10.72 21.65
C LEU A 501 -0.04 9.88 21.32
N ALA A 502 -1.22 10.50 21.28
CA ALA A 502 -2.39 9.88 20.70
C ALA A 502 -2.19 9.71 19.17
N PRO A 503 -2.71 8.62 18.55
CA PRO A 503 -3.46 7.53 19.20
C PRO A 503 -2.53 6.43 19.79
N GLN A 504 -1.25 6.35 19.41
CA GLN A 504 -0.35 5.22 19.69
C GLN A 504 -0.20 4.89 21.18
N ARG A 505 -0.14 5.92 22.05
CA ARG A 505 -0.02 5.70 23.50
C ARG A 505 -1.17 4.88 24.11
N GLY A 506 -2.32 4.86 23.45
CA GLY A 506 -3.52 4.18 23.89
C GLY A 506 -3.75 2.81 23.26
N TRP A 507 -2.93 2.41 22.30
CA TRP A 507 -3.10 1.13 21.62
C TRP A 507 -2.90 -0.06 22.55
N GLU A 508 -3.84 -1.01 22.55
CA GLU A 508 -3.82 -2.19 23.40
C GLU A 508 -2.52 -2.99 23.26
N VAL A 509 -2.01 -3.12 22.03
CA VAL A 509 -0.77 -3.83 21.71
C VAL A 509 0.47 -3.26 22.42
N ASN A 510 0.43 -2.01 22.87
CA ASN A 510 1.57 -1.32 23.52
C ASN A 510 1.54 -1.41 25.05
N ASP A 511 0.59 -2.12 25.65
CA ASP A 511 0.45 -2.21 27.11
C ASP A 511 0.49 -0.81 27.77
N PRO A 512 -0.56 0.03 27.62
CA PRO A 512 -0.50 1.47 27.93
C PRO A 512 0.01 1.82 29.34
N ASP A 513 -0.32 1.02 30.36
CA ASP A 513 0.14 1.24 31.74
C ASP A 513 1.65 1.00 31.88
N GLN A 514 2.17 -0.08 31.31
CA GLN A 514 3.60 -0.36 31.28
C GLN A 514 4.34 0.68 30.43
N LEU A 515 3.82 1.01 29.26
CA LEU A 515 4.39 2.04 28.39
C LEU A 515 4.52 3.38 29.10
N ALA A 516 3.47 3.82 29.80
CA ALA A 516 3.51 5.07 30.55
C ALA A 516 4.56 5.08 31.66
N GLN A 517 4.83 3.93 32.31
CA GLN A 517 5.92 3.82 33.30
C GLN A 517 7.29 3.94 32.61
N VAL A 518 7.51 3.22 31.51
CA VAL A 518 8.77 3.25 30.77
C VAL A 518 9.07 4.66 30.25
N LEU A 519 8.08 5.30 29.60
CA LEU A 519 8.24 6.65 29.05
C LEU A 519 8.61 7.67 30.13
N ARG A 520 7.93 7.67 31.28
CA ARG A 520 8.33 8.57 32.41
C ARG A 520 9.78 8.39 32.85
N THR A 521 10.26 7.16 32.88
CA THR A 521 11.66 6.87 33.23
C THR A 521 12.62 7.41 32.18
N LEU A 522 12.32 7.20 30.89
CA LEU A 522 13.12 7.71 29.78
C LEU A 522 13.11 9.24 29.70
N GLU A 523 11.96 9.87 29.95
CA GLU A 523 11.82 11.34 30.02
C GLU A 523 12.68 11.94 31.15
N ASN A 524 12.75 11.29 32.30
CA ASN A 524 13.65 11.72 33.38
C ASN A 524 15.12 11.64 32.94
N VAL A 525 15.54 10.55 32.30
CA VAL A 525 16.91 10.42 31.76
C VAL A 525 17.20 11.51 30.72
N GLN A 526 16.24 11.79 29.83
CA GLN A 526 16.34 12.86 28.83
C GLN A 526 16.55 14.24 29.51
N GLN A 527 15.71 14.57 30.47
CA GLN A 527 15.75 15.85 31.16
C GLN A 527 17.09 16.05 31.91
N GLU A 528 17.54 15.04 32.65
CA GLU A 528 18.82 15.07 33.34
C GLU A 528 20.00 15.26 32.38
N PHE A 529 20.05 14.52 31.30
CA PHE A 529 21.11 14.65 30.30
C PHE A 529 21.07 16.03 29.65
N ASN A 530 19.91 16.43 29.10
CA ASN A 530 19.75 17.69 28.39
C ASN A 530 20.01 18.94 29.26
N ALA A 531 19.84 18.83 30.59
CA ALA A 531 20.16 19.91 31.52
C ALA A 531 21.67 20.02 31.77
N SER A 532 22.44 18.94 31.64
CA SER A 532 23.87 18.88 32.00
C SER A 532 24.82 18.88 30.80
N ALA A 533 24.35 18.53 29.59
CA ALA A 533 25.20 18.30 28.41
C ALA A 533 25.51 19.55 27.56
N GLY A 534 25.20 20.76 28.07
CA GLY A 534 25.47 22.01 27.35
C GLY A 534 24.65 22.16 26.08
N ALA A 535 25.33 22.27 24.93
CA ALA A 535 24.66 22.41 23.62
C ALA A 535 24.12 21.08 23.07
N LYS A 536 24.60 19.94 23.55
CA LYS A 536 24.16 18.63 23.12
C LYS A 536 22.78 18.29 23.66
N LYS A 537 21.96 17.66 22.82
CA LYS A 537 20.61 17.22 23.17
C LYS A 537 20.36 15.82 22.66
N VAL A 538 19.60 15.04 23.44
CA VAL A 538 19.07 13.75 23.03
C VAL A 538 17.54 13.81 23.00
N SER A 539 16.94 13.28 21.96
CA SER A 539 15.49 13.13 21.84
C SER A 539 14.99 11.92 22.63
N LEU A 540 13.70 11.90 22.95
CA LEU A 540 13.09 10.71 23.52
C LEU A 540 13.06 9.56 22.49
N ALA A 541 12.87 9.88 21.21
CA ALA A 541 12.97 8.91 20.13
C ALA A 541 14.32 8.18 20.11
N ASP A 542 15.42 8.93 20.21
CA ASP A 542 16.75 8.33 20.31
C ASP A 542 16.93 7.51 21.59
N LEU A 543 16.42 7.96 22.74
CA LEU A 543 16.50 7.20 24.00
C LEU A 543 15.70 5.90 23.98
N ILE A 544 14.56 5.87 23.33
CA ILE A 544 13.76 4.64 23.15
C ILE A 544 14.58 3.60 22.38
N VAL A 545 15.14 3.99 21.25
CA VAL A 545 15.94 3.09 20.39
C VAL A 545 17.24 2.68 21.09
N LEU A 546 17.92 3.64 21.75
CA LEU A 546 19.15 3.40 22.48
C LEU A 546 18.93 2.47 23.68
N GLY A 547 17.78 2.58 24.36
CA GLY A 547 17.38 1.69 25.45
C GLY A 547 17.21 0.25 24.97
N GLY A 548 16.55 0.04 23.82
CA GLY A 548 16.47 -1.26 23.18
C GLY A 548 17.85 -1.82 22.80
N ALA A 549 18.72 -1.00 22.20
CA ALA A 549 20.08 -1.38 21.85
C ALA A 549 20.91 -1.80 23.08
N ALA A 550 20.87 -1.02 24.16
CA ALA A 550 21.56 -1.32 25.41
C ALA A 550 21.07 -2.63 26.05
N ALA A 551 19.75 -2.86 26.01
CA ALA A 551 19.15 -4.09 26.53
C ALA A 551 19.56 -5.34 25.71
N VAL A 552 19.60 -5.23 24.38
CA VAL A 552 20.06 -6.30 23.49
C VAL A 552 21.55 -6.62 23.72
N GLU A 553 22.41 -5.59 23.85
CA GLU A 553 23.84 -5.76 24.18
C GLU A 553 24.03 -6.47 25.52
N LYS A 554 23.28 -6.06 26.55
CA LYS A 554 23.31 -6.72 27.86
C LYS A 554 22.89 -8.18 27.77
N ALA A 555 21.79 -8.47 27.07
CA ALA A 555 21.28 -9.84 26.91
C ALA A 555 22.24 -10.73 26.13
N ALA A 556 22.90 -10.21 25.10
CA ALA A 556 23.94 -10.91 24.35
C ALA A 556 25.18 -11.20 25.21
N LYS A 557 25.62 -10.22 26.02
CA LYS A 557 26.74 -10.40 26.97
C LYS A 557 26.47 -11.46 28.02
N GLU A 558 25.25 -11.54 28.53
CA GLU A 558 24.82 -12.59 29.46
C GLU A 558 24.78 -13.97 28.77
N ALA A 559 24.58 -14.03 27.45
CA ALA A 559 24.73 -15.23 26.64
C ALA A 559 26.19 -15.57 26.28
N GLY A 560 27.17 -14.74 26.64
CA GLY A 560 28.59 -14.94 26.40
C GLY A 560 29.13 -14.26 25.14
N PHE A 561 28.38 -13.35 24.51
CA PHE A 561 28.78 -12.66 23.29
C PHE A 561 28.93 -11.15 23.55
N GLU A 562 30.12 -10.62 23.28
CA GLU A 562 30.35 -9.17 23.31
C GLU A 562 30.05 -8.59 21.93
N ILE A 563 28.92 -7.92 21.81
CA ILE A 563 28.46 -7.28 20.56
C ILE A 563 28.17 -5.81 20.81
N ARG A 564 28.22 -5.01 19.74
CA ARG A 564 27.71 -3.64 19.70
C ARG A 564 26.52 -3.59 18.76
N VAL A 565 25.36 -3.15 19.25
CA VAL A 565 24.20 -2.84 18.41
C VAL A 565 24.45 -1.48 17.76
N PRO A 566 24.45 -1.36 16.42
CA PRO A 566 24.61 -0.08 15.75
C PRO A 566 23.52 0.91 16.20
N PHE A 567 23.91 2.17 16.36
CA PHE A 567 23.00 3.25 16.73
C PHE A 567 23.52 4.56 16.15
N THR A 568 22.67 5.28 15.43
CA THR A 568 22.95 6.61 14.90
C THR A 568 21.98 7.61 15.54
N PRO A 569 22.49 8.63 16.27
CA PRO A 569 21.65 9.66 16.86
C PRO A 569 21.06 10.60 15.80
N GLY A 570 20.04 11.37 16.18
CA GLY A 570 19.50 12.42 15.31
C GLY A 570 17.99 12.36 15.10
N ARG A 571 17.29 11.38 15.69
CA ARG A 571 15.82 11.38 15.73
C ARG A 571 15.34 12.58 16.55
N VAL A 572 14.13 13.03 16.24
CA VAL A 572 13.47 14.17 16.89
C VAL A 572 12.17 13.74 17.55
N ASP A 573 11.59 14.59 18.37
CA ASP A 573 10.34 14.33 19.08
C ASP A 573 9.22 15.17 18.46
N ALA A 574 8.29 14.54 17.75
CA ALA A 574 7.11 15.20 17.17
C ALA A 574 6.16 15.69 18.28
N THR A 575 5.32 16.66 17.96
CA THR A 575 4.24 17.15 18.82
C THR A 575 2.87 16.66 18.31
N GLU A 576 1.81 16.94 19.08
CA GLU A 576 0.44 16.66 18.63
C GLU A 576 0.11 17.43 17.34
N GLU A 577 0.66 18.64 17.16
CA GLU A 577 0.46 19.46 15.95
C GLU A 577 1.14 18.86 14.69
N HIS A 578 2.16 18.02 14.89
CA HIS A 578 2.85 17.29 13.82
C HIS A 578 2.21 15.92 13.55
N THR A 579 1.11 15.57 14.21
CA THR A 579 0.53 14.23 14.16
C THR A 579 -0.90 14.27 13.62
N ASP A 580 -1.12 13.70 12.46
CA ASP A 580 -2.45 13.45 11.91
C ASP A 580 -3.08 12.25 12.64
N VAL A 581 -3.76 12.53 13.75
CA VAL A 581 -4.31 11.52 14.67
C VAL A 581 -5.22 10.54 13.94
N GLU A 582 -6.10 11.05 13.07
CA GLU A 582 -7.07 10.22 12.35
C GLU A 582 -6.35 9.25 11.39
N SER A 583 -5.38 9.73 10.62
CA SER A 583 -4.64 8.87 9.70
C SER A 583 -3.68 7.91 10.40
N PHE A 584 -3.19 8.27 11.61
CA PHE A 584 -2.36 7.39 12.43
C PHE A 584 -3.11 6.20 13.04
N GLU A 585 -4.44 6.28 13.20
CA GLU A 585 -5.25 5.13 13.63
C GLU A 585 -5.09 3.94 12.67
N ALA A 586 -4.89 4.18 11.39
CA ALA A 586 -4.64 3.14 10.40
C ALA A 586 -3.32 2.37 10.60
N LEU A 587 -2.40 2.89 11.42
CA LEU A 587 -1.14 2.22 11.77
C LEU A 587 -1.26 1.30 12.98
N GLU A 588 -2.40 1.28 13.68
CA GLU A 588 -2.62 0.39 14.82
C GLU A 588 -2.51 -1.07 14.39
N PRO A 589 -1.59 -1.84 14.97
CA PRO A 589 -1.47 -3.24 14.64
C PRO A 589 -2.70 -4.03 15.13
N THR A 590 -3.45 -4.63 14.24
CA THR A 590 -4.50 -5.59 14.59
C THR A 590 -3.92 -6.92 15.09
N ALA A 591 -2.68 -7.18 14.74
CA ALA A 591 -1.87 -8.28 15.26
C ALA A 591 -0.38 -7.91 15.18
N ASP A 592 0.40 -8.45 16.10
CA ASP A 592 1.87 -8.39 16.07
C ASP A 592 2.45 -9.73 16.53
N GLY A 593 2.69 -10.62 15.59
CA GLY A 593 3.25 -11.95 15.87
C GLY A 593 4.63 -11.91 16.51
N PHE A 594 5.39 -10.82 16.35
CA PHE A 594 6.68 -10.63 17.00
C PHE A 594 6.54 -10.44 18.53
N ARG A 595 5.41 -9.90 19.01
CA ARG A 595 5.07 -9.74 20.42
C ARG A 595 4.00 -10.74 20.90
N ASN A 596 3.65 -11.74 20.11
CA ASN A 596 2.53 -12.67 20.38
C ASN A 596 1.19 -11.95 20.68
N TYR A 597 0.96 -10.82 20.00
CA TYR A 597 -0.30 -10.11 20.08
C TYR A 597 -1.23 -10.50 18.93
N LEU A 598 -2.46 -10.87 19.28
CA LEU A 598 -3.55 -11.09 18.33
C LEU A 598 -4.77 -10.33 18.84
N GLY A 599 -5.08 -9.19 18.20
CA GLY A 599 -6.23 -8.36 18.52
C GLY A 599 -7.56 -9.07 18.21
N LYS A 600 -8.63 -8.57 18.79
CA LYS A 600 -9.97 -9.13 18.58
C LYS A 600 -10.47 -8.87 17.16
N GLY A 601 -11.24 -9.82 16.62
CA GLY A 601 -11.89 -9.67 15.31
C GLY A 601 -11.02 -10.05 14.11
N ASN A 602 -9.77 -10.46 14.31
CA ASN A 602 -8.96 -11.01 13.24
C ASN A 602 -9.57 -12.30 12.67
N ARG A 603 -9.70 -12.37 11.35
CA ARG A 603 -10.23 -13.55 10.63
C ARG A 603 -9.13 -14.47 10.15
N LEU A 604 -7.91 -13.95 10.02
CA LEU A 604 -6.74 -14.72 9.58
C LEU A 604 -6.00 -15.31 10.80
N PRO A 605 -5.45 -16.52 10.68
CA PRO A 605 -4.58 -17.10 11.69
C PRO A 605 -3.32 -16.24 11.94
N ALA A 606 -2.77 -16.33 13.16
CA ALA A 606 -1.66 -15.49 13.62
C ALA A 606 -0.40 -15.62 12.74
N GLU A 607 -0.13 -16.77 12.17
CA GLU A 607 1.02 -16.99 11.28
C GLU A 607 0.92 -16.23 9.94
N TYR A 608 -0.29 -16.01 9.42
CA TYR A 608 -0.49 -15.18 8.23
C TYR A 608 -0.26 -13.69 8.55
N LEU A 609 -0.75 -13.25 9.71
CA LEU A 609 -0.60 -11.87 10.17
C LEU A 609 0.85 -11.56 10.57
N LEU A 610 1.60 -12.55 11.07
CA LEU A 610 3.05 -12.45 11.29
C LEU A 610 3.78 -12.21 9.94
N LEU A 611 3.44 -12.99 8.92
CA LEU A 611 4.02 -12.85 7.58
C LEU A 611 3.71 -11.49 6.96
N ASP A 612 2.47 -11.02 7.09
CA ASP A 612 2.06 -9.70 6.63
C ASP A 612 2.83 -8.57 7.33
N LYS A 613 2.98 -8.66 8.65
CA LYS A 613 3.77 -7.71 9.43
C LYS A 613 5.24 -7.71 9.02
N ALA A 614 5.83 -8.88 8.78
CA ALA A 614 7.20 -9.00 8.30
C ALA A 614 7.39 -8.36 6.91
N ASN A 615 6.43 -8.54 6.00
CA ASN A 615 6.42 -7.88 4.69
C ASN A 615 6.35 -6.34 4.83
N LEU A 616 5.45 -5.82 5.67
CA LEU A 616 5.34 -4.37 5.92
C LEU A 616 6.63 -3.78 6.51
N LEU A 617 7.37 -4.54 7.29
CA LEU A 617 8.69 -4.15 7.83
C LEU A 617 9.85 -4.39 6.83
N ASN A 618 9.55 -4.84 5.60
CA ASN A 618 10.54 -5.20 4.59
C ASN A 618 11.57 -6.24 5.07
N LEU A 619 11.11 -7.21 5.88
CA LEU A 619 11.96 -8.29 6.38
C LEU A 619 11.98 -9.46 5.43
N SER A 620 13.15 -10.08 5.29
CA SER A 620 13.29 -11.40 4.67
C SER A 620 12.82 -12.52 5.63
N ALA A 621 12.61 -13.72 5.12
CA ALA A 621 12.24 -14.86 5.95
C ALA A 621 13.29 -15.21 7.04
N PRO A 622 14.61 -15.18 6.77
CA PRO A 622 15.61 -15.29 7.84
C PRO A 622 15.52 -14.20 8.90
N GLU A 623 15.38 -12.93 8.50
CA GLU A 623 15.24 -11.80 9.44
C GLU A 623 13.98 -11.91 10.31
N MET A 624 12.85 -12.29 9.74
CA MET A 624 11.62 -12.59 10.49
C MET A 624 11.87 -13.72 11.51
N THR A 625 12.56 -14.79 11.08
CA THR A 625 12.84 -15.96 11.92
C THR A 625 13.67 -15.59 13.14
N VAL A 626 14.81 -14.91 12.97
CA VAL A 626 15.68 -14.54 14.10
C VAL A 626 15.01 -13.54 15.03
N LEU A 627 14.24 -12.59 14.50
CA LEU A 627 13.52 -11.61 15.32
C LEU A 627 12.46 -12.27 16.19
N VAL A 628 11.67 -13.20 15.66
CA VAL A 628 10.69 -13.93 16.47
C VAL A 628 11.41 -14.70 17.59
N GLY A 629 12.42 -15.51 17.27
CA GLY A 629 13.15 -16.30 18.27
C GLY A 629 13.81 -15.43 19.34
N GLY A 630 14.46 -14.32 18.95
CA GLY A 630 15.13 -13.43 19.86
C GLY A 630 14.16 -12.66 20.77
N LEU A 631 13.09 -12.10 20.20
CA LEU A 631 12.08 -11.38 21.00
C LEU A 631 11.39 -12.30 22.01
N ARG A 632 11.21 -13.59 21.68
CA ARG A 632 10.68 -14.57 22.65
C ARG A 632 11.61 -14.78 23.83
N VAL A 633 12.89 -15.04 23.59
CA VAL A 633 13.85 -15.29 24.69
C VAL A 633 14.11 -14.03 25.49
N LEU A 634 13.97 -12.82 24.89
CA LEU A 634 14.05 -11.53 25.58
C LEU A 634 12.78 -11.18 26.38
N GLY A 635 11.71 -11.98 26.28
CA GLY A 635 10.44 -11.78 26.98
C GLY A 635 9.67 -10.55 26.47
N ALA A 636 9.78 -10.22 25.18
CA ALA A 636 9.15 -9.04 24.58
C ALA A 636 7.69 -9.29 24.14
N ASN A 637 6.98 -10.18 24.80
CA ASN A 637 5.58 -10.48 24.51
C ASN A 637 4.63 -9.44 25.10
N HIS A 638 3.53 -9.20 24.41
CA HIS A 638 2.40 -8.41 24.90
C HIS A 638 1.91 -8.96 26.25
N GLN A 639 1.68 -8.04 27.21
CA GLN A 639 1.30 -8.35 28.60
C GLN A 639 2.24 -9.39 29.29
N GLN A 640 3.50 -9.42 28.90
CA GLN A 640 4.48 -10.36 29.44
C GLN A 640 4.05 -11.83 29.36
N SER A 641 3.26 -12.17 28.33
CA SER A 641 2.80 -13.53 28.06
C SER A 641 3.98 -14.50 27.96
N GLN A 642 3.78 -15.71 28.50
CA GLN A 642 4.78 -16.79 28.42
C GLN A 642 4.68 -17.65 27.16
N LEU A 643 3.77 -17.32 26.24
CA LEU A 643 3.63 -18.03 24.97
C LEU A 643 4.88 -17.86 24.11
N GLY A 644 5.48 -18.97 23.70
CA GLY A 644 6.69 -18.99 22.88
C GLY A 644 7.98 -18.64 23.62
N VAL A 645 7.94 -18.37 24.94
CA VAL A 645 9.15 -18.20 25.76
C VAL A 645 9.75 -19.57 26.02
N LEU A 646 10.45 -20.11 25.01
CA LEU A 646 10.99 -21.48 25.01
C LEU A 646 12.44 -21.48 25.56
N THR A 647 12.65 -20.87 26.72
CA THR A 647 13.96 -20.81 27.39
C THR A 647 13.79 -20.88 28.91
N THR A 648 14.80 -21.37 29.60
CA THR A 648 14.88 -21.35 31.07
C THR A 648 15.57 -20.09 31.60
N THR A 649 16.11 -19.26 30.72
CA THR A 649 16.83 -18.00 31.03
C THR A 649 16.24 -16.80 30.30
N PRO A 650 14.99 -16.40 30.62
CA PRO A 650 14.37 -15.25 29.96
C PRO A 650 15.20 -13.97 30.17
N GLY A 651 15.32 -13.14 29.13
CA GLY A 651 16.12 -11.92 29.12
C GLY A 651 17.56 -12.14 28.65
N VAL A 652 17.96 -13.36 28.34
CA VAL A 652 19.28 -13.70 27.78
C VAL A 652 19.13 -14.04 26.30
N LEU A 653 19.92 -13.44 25.42
CA LEU A 653 19.82 -13.61 23.97
C LEU A 653 20.48 -14.93 23.51
N THR A 654 19.75 -16.03 23.68
CA THR A 654 20.18 -17.39 23.28
C THR A 654 19.34 -17.89 22.10
N ASN A 655 19.81 -18.92 21.40
CA ASN A 655 19.05 -19.62 20.36
C ASN A 655 18.06 -20.67 20.90
N ASP A 656 17.79 -20.64 22.20
CA ASP A 656 16.94 -21.63 22.93
C ASP A 656 15.55 -21.80 22.30
N PHE A 657 14.97 -20.72 21.76
CA PHE A 657 13.67 -20.80 21.09
C PHE A 657 13.67 -21.89 20.03
N PHE A 658 14.66 -21.92 19.15
CA PHE A 658 14.74 -22.89 18.06
C PHE A 658 15.12 -24.27 18.57
N VAL A 659 16.08 -24.37 19.49
CA VAL A 659 16.50 -25.64 20.10
C VAL A 659 15.33 -26.34 20.76
N ASN A 660 14.54 -25.63 21.57
CA ASN A 660 13.43 -26.20 22.31
C ASN A 660 12.17 -26.40 21.45
N LEU A 661 11.94 -25.55 20.43
CA LEU A 661 10.84 -25.75 19.47
C LEU A 661 11.01 -27.07 18.68
N LEU A 662 12.25 -27.38 18.29
CA LEU A 662 12.57 -28.53 17.44
C LEU A 662 12.97 -29.77 18.26
N ASP A 663 12.96 -29.72 19.60
CA ASP A 663 13.25 -30.82 20.48
C ASP A 663 12.28 -32.01 20.26
N MET A 664 12.79 -33.13 19.85
CA MET A 664 12.00 -34.36 19.62
C MET A 664 11.43 -34.96 20.91
N GLY A 665 11.96 -34.59 22.08
CA GLY A 665 11.42 -34.96 23.39
C GLY A 665 10.17 -34.13 23.77
N THR A 666 9.72 -33.19 22.93
CA THR A 666 8.56 -32.36 23.18
C THR A 666 7.42 -32.68 22.20
N ALA A 667 6.27 -33.05 22.72
CA ALA A 667 5.04 -33.31 21.97
C ALA A 667 4.10 -32.08 22.09
N TRP A 668 3.75 -31.47 20.99
CA TRP A 668 2.87 -30.31 20.95
C TRP A 668 1.39 -30.73 20.85
N LYS A 669 0.52 -30.05 21.62
CA LYS A 669 -0.92 -30.29 21.62
C LYS A 669 -1.68 -28.97 21.72
N ALA A 670 -2.68 -28.77 20.85
CA ALA A 670 -3.61 -27.66 20.99
C ALA A 670 -4.42 -27.78 22.27
N VAL A 671 -4.56 -26.67 23.00
CA VAL A 671 -5.29 -26.61 24.28
C VAL A 671 -6.43 -25.58 24.27
N SER A 672 -6.49 -24.69 23.27
CA SER A 672 -7.63 -23.83 23.01
C SER A 672 -8.51 -24.43 21.90
N GLU A 673 -9.83 -24.18 21.96
CA GLU A 673 -10.81 -24.68 20.98
C GLU A 673 -10.53 -24.14 19.57
N ASP A 674 -10.09 -22.91 19.50
CA ASP A 674 -9.72 -22.20 18.25
C ASP A 674 -8.30 -22.54 17.75
N GLN A 675 -7.59 -23.44 18.45
CA GLN A 675 -6.23 -23.87 18.13
C GLN A 675 -5.22 -22.70 18.03
N THR A 676 -5.40 -21.67 18.83
CA THR A 676 -4.46 -20.53 18.89
C THR A 676 -3.34 -20.73 19.90
N THR A 677 -3.58 -21.57 20.93
CA THR A 677 -2.64 -21.88 22.02
C THR A 677 -2.33 -23.36 22.09
N PHE A 678 -1.05 -23.68 22.33
CA PHE A 678 -0.53 -25.04 22.38
C PHE A 678 0.33 -25.25 23.64
N GLU A 679 0.31 -26.46 24.15
CA GLU A 679 1.24 -26.94 25.16
C GLU A 679 2.26 -27.91 24.55
N GLY A 680 3.54 -27.65 24.81
CA GLY A 680 4.66 -28.55 24.59
C GLY A 680 4.84 -29.40 25.82
N ARG A 681 4.63 -30.74 25.68
CA ARG A 681 4.71 -31.69 26.77
C ARG A 681 5.89 -32.64 26.57
N ASP A 682 6.49 -33.00 27.67
CA ASP A 682 7.50 -34.07 27.64
C ASP A 682 6.87 -35.37 27.05
N ALA A 683 7.48 -35.90 26.01
CA ALA A 683 6.93 -37.02 25.24
C ALA A 683 6.85 -38.34 26.05
N VAL A 684 7.59 -38.45 27.17
CA VAL A 684 7.63 -39.64 28.03
C VAL A 684 6.74 -39.46 29.24
N THR A 685 6.87 -38.34 29.96
CA THR A 685 6.15 -38.09 31.22
C THR A 685 4.79 -37.44 31.03
N GLY A 686 4.58 -36.72 29.90
CA GLY A 686 3.38 -35.95 29.63
C GLY A 686 3.31 -34.62 30.39
N GLU A 687 4.34 -34.28 31.17
CA GLU A 687 4.39 -33.00 31.89
C GLU A 687 4.52 -31.82 30.93
N VAL A 688 3.84 -30.68 31.24
CA VAL A 688 3.93 -29.45 30.43
C VAL A 688 5.31 -28.83 30.64
N LYS A 689 6.05 -28.63 29.55
CA LYS A 689 7.36 -27.95 29.52
C LYS A 689 7.23 -26.54 29.02
N TRP A 690 6.44 -26.36 27.97
CA TRP A 690 6.33 -25.08 27.21
C TRP A 690 4.89 -24.77 26.87
N ALA A 691 4.65 -23.49 26.56
CA ALA A 691 3.43 -23.02 25.89
C ALA A 691 3.82 -22.23 24.64
N GLY A 692 3.01 -22.30 23.59
CA GLY A 692 3.28 -21.60 22.33
C GLY A 692 2.00 -21.21 21.60
N SER A 693 2.13 -20.25 20.70
CA SER A 693 1.09 -19.81 19.78
C SER A 693 1.27 -20.42 18.39
N ARG A 694 0.33 -20.14 17.49
CA ARG A 694 0.47 -20.48 16.06
C ARG A 694 1.66 -19.77 15.43
N ALA A 695 1.92 -18.51 15.80
CA ALA A 695 3.07 -17.74 15.32
C ALA A 695 4.42 -18.32 15.76
N ASP A 696 4.44 -19.12 16.84
CA ASP A 696 5.64 -19.82 17.28
C ASP A 696 5.79 -21.18 16.58
N LEU A 697 4.72 -21.99 16.57
CA LEU A 697 4.77 -23.35 16.06
C LEU A 697 4.93 -23.44 14.54
N VAL A 698 4.59 -22.38 13.81
CA VAL A 698 4.78 -22.33 12.35
C VAL A 698 6.23 -22.54 11.93
N PHE A 699 7.20 -22.12 12.76
CA PHE A 699 8.63 -22.31 12.50
C PHE A 699 9.08 -23.78 12.65
N GLY A 700 8.27 -24.62 13.30
CA GLY A 700 8.50 -26.06 13.36
C GLY A 700 7.67 -26.86 12.35
N SER A 701 6.56 -26.30 11.86
CA SER A 701 5.57 -27.01 11.03
C SER A 701 5.64 -26.66 9.54
N ASN A 702 5.88 -25.39 9.17
CA ASN A 702 6.08 -25.01 7.78
C ASN A 702 7.48 -25.44 7.32
N SER A 703 7.57 -26.19 6.22
CA SER A 703 8.84 -26.80 5.79
C SER A 703 9.95 -25.81 5.45
N GLU A 704 9.61 -24.61 4.93
CA GLU A 704 10.61 -23.57 4.60
C GLU A 704 11.06 -22.83 5.86
N LEU A 705 10.13 -22.44 6.73
CA LEU A 705 10.46 -21.82 8.01
C LEU A 705 11.19 -22.78 8.95
N ARG A 706 10.83 -24.08 8.92
CA ARG A 706 11.55 -25.11 9.66
C ARG A 706 13.00 -25.24 9.19
N ALA A 707 13.25 -25.21 7.89
CA ALA A 707 14.62 -25.25 7.36
C ALA A 707 15.47 -24.08 7.88
N LEU A 708 14.89 -22.89 8.03
CA LEU A 708 15.55 -21.73 8.65
C LEU A 708 15.75 -21.93 10.16
N ALA A 709 14.72 -22.42 10.86
CA ALA A 709 14.80 -22.70 12.29
C ALA A 709 15.87 -23.75 12.62
N GLU A 710 16.06 -24.76 11.79
CA GLU A 710 17.10 -25.80 11.93
C GLU A 710 18.51 -25.21 11.83
N VAL A 711 18.73 -24.19 10.98
CA VAL A 711 20.01 -23.46 10.93
C VAL A 711 20.33 -22.86 12.30
N TYR A 712 19.36 -22.14 12.89
CA TYR A 712 19.56 -21.45 14.16
C TYR A 712 19.52 -22.36 15.38
N ALA A 713 18.93 -23.57 15.28
CA ALA A 713 18.93 -24.58 16.33
C ALA A 713 20.23 -25.38 16.39
N SER A 714 21.10 -25.29 15.39
CA SER A 714 22.32 -26.07 15.31
C SER A 714 23.34 -25.65 16.39
N ASP A 715 24.19 -26.60 16.85
CA ASP A 715 25.15 -26.40 17.97
C ASP A 715 26.17 -25.29 17.67
N ASP A 716 26.53 -25.07 16.42
CA ASP A 716 27.48 -24.06 15.93
C ASP A 716 26.83 -22.71 15.58
N ALA A 717 25.51 -22.57 15.74
CA ALA A 717 24.77 -21.39 15.28
C ALA A 717 24.59 -20.29 16.33
N LYS A 718 25.07 -20.44 17.55
CA LYS A 718 24.82 -19.48 18.65
C LYS A 718 25.29 -18.06 18.33
N GLU A 719 26.53 -17.92 17.85
CA GLU A 719 27.07 -16.62 17.47
C GLU A 719 26.38 -16.06 16.22
N LYS A 720 26.11 -16.93 15.23
CA LYS A 720 25.35 -16.55 14.03
C LYS A 720 23.97 -16.01 14.39
N PHE A 721 23.25 -16.69 15.27
CA PHE A 721 21.93 -16.23 15.71
C PHE A 721 21.99 -14.84 16.33
N VAL A 722 22.92 -14.60 17.26
CA VAL A 722 23.08 -13.28 17.90
C VAL A 722 23.43 -12.21 16.88
N THR A 723 24.33 -12.49 15.96
CA THR A 723 24.74 -11.55 14.90
C THR A 723 23.60 -11.21 13.96
N ASP A 724 22.89 -12.21 13.46
CA ASP A 724 21.77 -12.05 12.54
C ASP A 724 20.58 -11.34 13.23
N PHE A 725 20.34 -11.65 14.51
CA PHE A 725 19.33 -10.94 15.30
C PHE A 725 19.66 -9.43 15.40
N VAL A 726 20.90 -9.09 15.74
CA VAL A 726 21.34 -7.69 15.86
C VAL A 726 21.20 -6.96 14.53
N ALA A 727 21.56 -7.58 13.42
CA ALA A 727 21.41 -7.00 12.09
C ALA A 727 19.93 -6.74 11.75
N ALA A 728 19.05 -7.72 11.97
CA ALA A 728 17.62 -7.58 11.75
C ALA A 728 16.96 -6.57 12.70
N TRP A 729 17.37 -6.55 13.97
CA TRP A 729 16.94 -5.55 14.95
C TRP A 729 17.30 -4.14 14.50
N HIS A 730 18.54 -3.91 14.12
CA HIS A 730 19.02 -2.60 13.64
C HIS A 730 18.23 -2.13 12.42
N LYS A 731 17.99 -3.04 11.46
CA LYS A 731 17.18 -2.75 10.27
C LYS A 731 15.79 -2.21 10.63
N VAL A 732 15.11 -2.80 11.63
CA VAL A 732 13.79 -2.32 12.07
C VAL A 732 13.90 -0.99 12.81
N MET A 733 14.91 -0.82 13.66
CA MET A 733 15.11 0.41 14.44
C MET A 733 15.43 1.63 13.57
N ASP A 734 16.05 1.44 12.40
CA ASP A 734 16.47 2.49 11.48
C ASP A 734 15.62 2.54 10.19
N ALA A 735 14.52 1.79 10.13
CA ALA A 735 13.69 1.67 8.91
C ALA A 735 13.11 3.02 8.42
N ASP A 736 12.91 3.98 9.33
CA ASP A 736 12.38 5.31 9.05
C ASP A 736 13.47 6.42 8.98
N ARG A 737 14.76 6.04 8.97
CA ARG A 737 15.89 6.98 8.97
C ARG A 737 16.31 7.36 7.55
N PHE A 738 15.43 8.07 6.84
CA PHE A 738 15.69 8.60 5.49
C PHE A 738 16.66 9.79 5.47
N ASP A 739 17.10 10.24 6.62
CA ASP A 739 18.11 11.28 6.82
C ASP A 739 19.56 10.73 6.82
N LEU A 740 19.73 9.42 6.82
CA LEU A 740 21.03 8.74 6.81
C LEU A 740 21.43 8.22 5.42
N ALA A 741 20.56 8.35 4.42
CA ALA A 741 20.78 7.86 3.06
C ALA A 741 21.67 8.79 2.22
#